data_a3f81d29c86d1516341a6d47fbb61840
#
_entry.id   a3f81d29c86d1516341a6d47fbb61840
#
_cell.length_a   1.000
_cell.length_b   1.000
_cell.length_c   1.000
_cell.angle_alpha   90.00
_cell.angle_beta   90.00
_cell.angle_gamma   90.00
#
_symmetry.space_group_name_H-M   'P 1'
#
loop_
_entity.id
_entity.type
_entity.pdbx_description
1 polymer ?
#
loop_
_entity_poly.entity_id
_entity_poly.type
_entity_poly.pdbx_seq_one_letter_code
_entity_poly.pdbx_strand_id
1 'polypeptide(L)'
;MNRLAICMLSLLFCIQASAQQHPYLFFTKSRMETLQQRIASDSSIRNNWNSIVTEADGLLTKGDAKGKIDFLSIAYLVTKEKKYAGKVKDVLLKLCTQATWSNGEMMKRVPAWQSDLKTAENCWTVAIGYDAVYDILSKEEKTTIVNGVVRMGIRPALEDWGFPASRIHTLNSMGHNWWSACVGMAGIASLAVMREEKEAAAWAETVSVAMEEWFRFNGDELQFKPKTMDKDGGMYESFNYAQFGFSEFLFFKLAFTNAMPGKPQPVIKELEHYANWFMHASYPRTGEIFSLNFGDSESSVAAERPLKLLYALGCQDPNMLWYLNQVHNNQHREGLFPNMPIGIAYQPDMRHAPVTPDLPTGALFEDMDWAMLRNSWKKDATMLGVKSGYTWNHSHADANSYILFHKGEPIIKDAGNSWYASKDYPAYFFQSEAHNIVLFNGKAQPKEQQYNGSPLRGQLTELMDGGDIKYLLANGVGPTAAHFTRNFRNFIWIGKVIVIIDDVKAHETGSFSWLLHPGGAAQKIGGDISIVQNKAAVLVRPLFPETLVQTGFDHDFPEKMKLTDIVAPKARDPKNPTEIHYAVEYPTAVKQTKFITAIILKDSVNDTNLPEIERLHNETMNGLRITQNGKVTELYLNLLADGHIMHLNSVNNFNGWETDAYLTGISYPQGTKTATPENVTDYFMAYGSYLRREGTTVFNSLSKLYMIASKRPEGLNMIVQGQPLINASFAPGVRPATFYLNHKKTIPVWSGNQLKITIRNTP
;
A
#
# COMPACT_ATOMS: atom_id res chain seq x y z
N MET A 1 14.13 -61.11 35.86
CA MET A 1 13.83 -60.98 34.42
C MET A 1 12.89 -59.79 34.25
N ASN A 2 13.36 -58.57 34.01
CA ASN A 2 12.59 -57.41 33.55
C ASN A 2 13.43 -56.10 33.56
N ARG A 3 14.75 -56.19 33.24
CA ARG A 3 15.58 -54.99 33.03
C ARG A 3 16.35 -54.98 31.68
N LEU A 4 16.07 -55.98 30.80
CA LEU A 4 16.70 -56.04 29.46
C LEU A 4 15.76 -55.64 28.33
N ALA A 5 14.48 -55.37 28.60
CA ALA A 5 13.50 -55.02 27.56
C ALA A 5 13.34 -53.49 27.31
N ILE A 6 13.92 -52.63 28.20
CA ILE A 6 13.81 -51.17 28.08
C ILE A 6 14.98 -50.56 27.31
N CYS A 7 16.12 -51.25 27.14
CA CYS A 7 17.26 -50.76 26.35
C CYS A 7 17.20 -51.05 24.86
N MET A 8 16.25 -51.83 24.37
CA MET A 8 16.09 -52.09 22.94
C MET A 8 15.02 -51.25 22.19
N LEU A 9 14.25 -50.43 22.95
CA LEU A 9 13.27 -49.52 22.33
C LEU A 9 13.81 -48.08 22.17
N SER A 10 14.98 -47.77 22.71
CA SER A 10 15.64 -46.45 22.53
C SER A 10 16.64 -46.36 21.37
N LEU A 11 16.79 -47.45 20.59
CA LEU A 11 17.75 -47.51 19.48
C LEU A 11 17.10 -47.47 18.06
N LEU A 12 15.80 -47.22 17.98
CA LEU A 12 15.06 -47.23 16.71
C LEU A 12 14.51 -45.87 16.30
N PHE A 13 14.93 -44.79 16.94
CA PHE A 13 14.62 -43.39 16.48
C PHE A 13 15.87 -42.58 16.14
N CYS A 14 16.93 -43.23 15.69
CA CYS A 14 17.83 -42.57 14.74
C CYS A 14 17.14 -42.60 13.37
N ILE A 15 16.17 -41.73 13.15
CA ILE A 15 15.81 -41.32 11.80
C ILE A 15 17.10 -40.73 11.24
N GLN A 16 17.81 -41.52 10.42
CA GLN A 16 18.80 -40.96 9.49
C GLN A 16 18.06 -39.87 8.75
N ALA A 17 18.37 -38.61 9.09
CA ALA A 17 18.08 -37.49 8.22
C ALA A 17 18.83 -37.86 6.92
N SER A 18 18.17 -38.52 5.98
CA SER A 18 18.74 -38.78 4.66
C SER A 18 19.06 -37.40 4.14
N ALA A 19 20.36 -37.12 3.93
CA ALA A 19 20.79 -35.84 3.41
C ALA A 19 19.98 -35.57 2.14
N GLN A 20 19.20 -34.49 2.15
CA GLN A 20 18.36 -34.15 1.00
C GLN A 20 19.23 -34.09 -0.26
N GLN A 21 18.71 -34.67 -1.34
CA GLN A 21 19.41 -34.67 -2.63
C GLN A 21 19.02 -33.46 -3.45
N HIS A 22 19.99 -32.80 -4.07
CA HIS A 22 19.74 -31.72 -5.03
C HIS A 22 18.81 -32.17 -6.18
N PRO A 23 17.92 -31.30 -6.68
CA PRO A 23 17.68 -29.95 -6.17
C PRO A 23 16.73 -29.96 -4.96
N TYR A 24 16.99 -29.13 -3.99
CA TYR A 24 16.17 -29.01 -2.78
C TYR A 24 15.80 -27.57 -2.36
N LEU A 25 16.26 -26.55 -3.09
CA LEU A 25 15.89 -25.15 -2.75
C LEU A 25 14.46 -24.83 -3.20
N PHE A 26 14.27 -24.62 -4.49
CA PHE A 26 12.96 -24.26 -5.05
C PHE A 26 12.41 -25.34 -5.99
N PHE A 27 13.25 -25.97 -6.77
CA PHE A 27 12.88 -26.90 -7.82
C PHE A 27 13.01 -28.38 -7.34
N THR A 28 12.47 -28.65 -6.17
CA THR A 28 12.53 -30.00 -5.58
C THR A 28 11.96 -31.05 -6.52
N LYS A 29 12.39 -32.30 -6.38
CA LYS A 29 11.95 -33.42 -7.23
C LYS A 29 10.41 -33.49 -7.29
N SER A 30 9.73 -33.48 -6.15
CA SER A 30 8.28 -33.54 -6.10
C SER A 30 7.60 -32.34 -6.77
N ARG A 31 8.20 -31.16 -6.65
CA ARG A 31 7.70 -29.94 -7.29
C ARG A 31 7.85 -30.04 -8.82
N MET A 32 8.95 -30.56 -9.32
CA MET A 32 9.16 -30.75 -10.77
C MET A 32 8.26 -31.81 -11.34
N GLU A 33 8.01 -32.90 -10.64
CA GLU A 33 7.03 -33.92 -11.04
C GLU A 33 5.61 -33.34 -11.13
N THR A 34 5.20 -32.56 -10.14
CA THR A 34 3.91 -31.84 -10.17
C THR A 34 3.83 -30.86 -11.34
N LEU A 35 4.89 -30.10 -11.61
CA LEU A 35 4.94 -29.18 -12.74
C LEU A 35 4.82 -29.90 -14.08
N GLN A 36 5.52 -31.01 -14.27
CA GLN A 36 5.43 -31.82 -15.51
C GLN A 36 3.99 -32.34 -15.75
N GLN A 37 3.32 -32.81 -14.70
CA GLN A 37 1.91 -33.24 -14.78
C GLN A 37 1.00 -32.06 -15.19
N ARG A 38 1.22 -30.89 -14.62
CA ARG A 38 0.44 -29.69 -14.94
C ARG A 38 0.72 -29.16 -16.35
N ILE A 39 1.96 -29.22 -16.83
CA ILE A 39 2.30 -28.89 -18.23
C ILE A 39 1.51 -29.78 -19.20
N ALA A 40 1.34 -31.07 -18.88
CA ALA A 40 0.60 -32.01 -19.70
C ALA A 40 -0.93 -31.73 -19.69
N SER A 41 -1.50 -31.35 -18.55
CA SER A 41 -2.96 -31.27 -18.32
C SER A 41 -3.56 -29.87 -18.39
N ASP A 42 -2.78 -28.80 -18.18
CA ASP A 42 -3.23 -27.41 -18.08
C ASP A 42 -2.65 -26.56 -19.22
N SER A 43 -3.50 -26.04 -20.09
CA SER A 43 -3.09 -25.24 -21.25
C SER A 43 -2.43 -23.90 -20.86
N SER A 44 -2.87 -23.27 -19.77
CA SER A 44 -2.28 -22.01 -19.29
C SER A 44 -0.86 -22.25 -18.78
N ILE A 45 -0.66 -23.30 -17.97
CA ILE A 45 0.68 -23.69 -17.49
C ILE A 45 1.57 -24.10 -18.66
N ARG A 46 1.04 -24.80 -19.64
CA ARG A 46 1.79 -25.18 -20.86
C ARG A 46 2.24 -23.97 -21.65
N ASN A 47 1.39 -22.99 -21.83
CA ASN A 47 1.75 -21.73 -22.53
C ASN A 47 2.86 -20.97 -21.81
N ASN A 48 2.74 -20.84 -20.48
CA ASN A 48 3.79 -20.21 -19.66
C ASN A 48 5.10 -21.02 -19.74
N TRP A 49 5.02 -22.33 -19.69
CA TRP A 49 6.18 -23.21 -19.85
C TRP A 49 6.88 -23.01 -21.21
N ASN A 50 6.11 -22.97 -22.30
CA ASN A 50 6.66 -22.72 -23.64
C ASN A 50 7.39 -21.37 -23.70
N SER A 51 6.90 -20.35 -23.04
CA SER A 51 7.57 -19.05 -22.95
C SER A 51 8.89 -19.15 -22.17
N ILE A 52 8.92 -19.95 -21.10
CA ILE A 52 10.15 -20.21 -20.32
C ILE A 52 11.20 -20.94 -21.20
N VAL A 53 10.79 -21.96 -21.94
CA VAL A 53 11.69 -22.70 -22.84
C VAL A 53 12.24 -21.79 -23.94
N THR A 54 11.38 -20.97 -24.56
CA THR A 54 11.79 -19.99 -25.57
C THR A 54 12.86 -19.02 -25.02
N GLU A 55 12.67 -18.52 -23.83
CA GLU A 55 13.67 -17.65 -23.19
C GLU A 55 14.96 -18.42 -22.87
N ALA A 56 14.86 -19.64 -22.35
CA ALA A 56 16.01 -20.49 -22.06
C ALA A 56 16.83 -20.81 -23.33
N ASP A 57 16.17 -21.11 -24.46
CA ASP A 57 16.83 -21.31 -25.75
C ASP A 57 17.56 -20.03 -26.23
N GLY A 58 16.91 -18.88 -26.08
CA GLY A 58 17.54 -17.60 -26.40
C GLY A 58 18.78 -17.29 -25.57
N LEU A 59 18.85 -17.77 -24.31
CA LEU A 59 19.99 -17.58 -23.42
C LEU A 59 21.21 -18.45 -23.79
N LEU A 60 21.05 -19.53 -24.56
CA LEU A 60 22.14 -20.40 -24.95
C LEU A 60 23.20 -19.65 -25.78
N THR A 61 22.79 -18.70 -26.59
CA THR A 61 23.66 -17.90 -27.47
C THR A 61 24.10 -16.57 -26.84
N LYS A 62 23.49 -16.13 -25.74
CA LYS A 62 23.86 -14.89 -25.06
C LYS A 62 25.16 -15.05 -24.26
N GLY A 63 26.02 -14.03 -24.29
CA GLY A 63 27.28 -14.00 -23.53
C GLY A 63 27.07 -13.95 -22.02
N ASP A 64 26.05 -13.27 -21.55
CA ASP A 64 25.66 -13.19 -20.14
C ASP A 64 24.24 -13.70 -19.94
N ALA A 65 24.08 -14.73 -19.11
CA ALA A 65 22.83 -15.35 -18.76
C ALA A 65 22.60 -15.38 -17.24
N LYS A 66 23.46 -14.74 -16.42
CA LYS A 66 23.42 -14.85 -14.97
C LYS A 66 22.11 -14.34 -14.38
N GLY A 67 21.58 -13.20 -14.83
CA GLY A 67 20.32 -12.60 -14.33
C GLY A 67 19.07 -13.42 -14.66
N LYS A 68 19.19 -14.51 -15.44
CA LYS A 68 18.11 -15.42 -15.84
C LYS A 68 18.50 -16.89 -15.70
N ILE A 69 19.36 -17.21 -14.76
CA ILE A 69 19.87 -18.56 -14.51
C ILE A 69 18.74 -19.54 -14.16
N ASP A 70 17.69 -19.08 -13.54
CA ASP A 70 16.52 -19.84 -13.17
C ASP A 70 15.75 -20.39 -14.38
N PHE A 71 15.72 -19.67 -15.51
CA PHE A 71 15.14 -20.16 -16.77
C PHE A 71 15.89 -21.37 -17.31
N LEU A 72 17.22 -21.30 -17.36
CA LEU A 72 18.07 -22.43 -17.79
C LEU A 72 17.96 -23.61 -16.83
N SER A 73 17.92 -23.32 -15.52
CA SER A 73 17.86 -24.33 -14.46
C SER A 73 16.57 -25.12 -14.52
N ILE A 74 15.42 -24.47 -14.59
CA ILE A 74 14.12 -25.17 -14.67
C ILE A 74 13.97 -25.91 -16.02
N ALA A 75 14.46 -25.32 -17.12
CA ALA A 75 14.45 -25.98 -18.43
C ALA A 75 15.23 -27.28 -18.37
N TYR A 76 16.44 -27.30 -17.79
CA TYR A 76 17.19 -28.53 -17.56
C TYR A 76 16.44 -29.55 -16.69
N LEU A 77 15.92 -29.10 -15.56
CA LEU A 77 15.28 -30.01 -14.60
C LEU A 77 14.03 -30.69 -15.15
N VAL A 78 13.27 -30.00 -16.02
CA VAL A 78 12.05 -30.55 -16.65
C VAL A 78 12.38 -31.35 -17.90
N THR A 79 13.22 -30.85 -18.82
CA THR A 79 13.47 -31.49 -20.12
C THR A 79 14.62 -32.50 -20.09
N LYS A 80 15.55 -32.37 -19.13
CA LYS A 80 16.81 -33.14 -19.04
C LYS A 80 17.79 -32.88 -20.20
N GLU A 81 17.56 -31.83 -21.00
CA GLU A 81 18.45 -31.48 -22.10
C GLU A 81 19.76 -30.87 -21.60
N LYS A 82 20.90 -31.58 -21.90
CA LYS A 82 22.25 -31.20 -21.42
C LYS A 82 22.70 -29.81 -21.87
N LYS A 83 22.15 -29.28 -22.97
CA LYS A 83 22.50 -27.91 -23.46
C LYS A 83 22.28 -26.83 -22.40
N TYR A 84 21.15 -26.90 -21.66
CA TYR A 84 20.84 -25.96 -20.60
C TYR A 84 21.79 -26.12 -19.41
N ALA A 85 22.01 -27.37 -18.98
CA ALA A 85 22.91 -27.63 -17.85
C ALA A 85 24.37 -27.22 -18.16
N GLY A 86 24.82 -27.42 -19.40
CA GLY A 86 26.13 -26.95 -19.85
C GLY A 86 26.26 -25.44 -19.74
N LYS A 87 25.23 -24.70 -20.21
CA LYS A 87 25.24 -23.22 -20.10
C LYS A 87 25.19 -22.75 -18.65
N VAL A 88 24.39 -23.38 -17.78
CA VAL A 88 24.38 -23.10 -16.33
C VAL A 88 25.78 -23.30 -15.76
N LYS A 89 26.41 -24.45 -16.00
CA LYS A 89 27.77 -24.77 -15.54
C LYS A 89 28.77 -23.69 -15.96
N ASP A 90 28.76 -23.30 -17.25
CA ASP A 90 29.67 -22.27 -17.77
C ASP A 90 29.49 -20.93 -17.05
N VAL A 91 28.25 -20.52 -16.79
CA VAL A 91 27.96 -19.30 -16.01
C VAL A 91 28.52 -19.39 -14.60
N LEU A 92 28.31 -20.53 -13.92
CA LEU A 92 28.78 -20.74 -12.54
C LEU A 92 30.31 -20.71 -12.45
N LEU A 93 30.99 -21.44 -13.31
CA LEU A 93 32.48 -21.50 -13.34
C LEU A 93 33.05 -20.12 -13.64
N LYS A 94 32.51 -19.44 -14.67
CA LYS A 94 32.93 -18.08 -15.02
C LYS A 94 32.75 -17.10 -13.86
N LEU A 95 31.64 -17.20 -13.13
CA LEU A 95 31.34 -16.31 -12.01
C LEU A 95 32.25 -16.61 -10.81
N CYS A 96 32.41 -17.88 -10.45
CA CYS A 96 33.12 -18.31 -9.26
C CYS A 96 34.67 -18.31 -9.40
N THR A 97 35.20 -18.16 -10.61
CA THR A 97 36.63 -17.98 -10.87
C THR A 97 37.09 -16.52 -10.94
N GLN A 98 36.18 -15.56 -10.77
CA GLN A 98 36.51 -14.13 -10.70
C GLN A 98 37.42 -13.84 -9.49
N ALA A 99 38.15 -12.72 -9.55
CA ALA A 99 38.97 -12.26 -8.43
C ALA A 99 38.08 -11.77 -7.26
N THR A 100 37.04 -11.01 -7.55
CA THR A 100 36.10 -10.44 -6.58
C THR A 100 34.72 -10.17 -7.21
N TRP A 101 33.71 -10.11 -6.38
CA TRP A 101 32.36 -9.59 -6.74
C TRP A 101 32.11 -8.19 -6.18
N SER A 102 33.03 -7.69 -5.35
CA SER A 102 32.88 -6.37 -4.74
C SER A 102 32.89 -5.26 -5.79
N ASN A 103 32.03 -4.27 -5.60
CA ASN A 103 31.97 -3.09 -6.46
C ASN A 103 33.10 -2.12 -6.07
N GLY A 104 33.91 -1.70 -7.04
CA GLY A 104 35.06 -0.81 -6.80
C GLY A 104 34.68 0.54 -6.14
N GLU A 105 33.52 1.09 -6.45
CA GLU A 105 33.04 2.33 -5.81
C GLU A 105 32.58 2.09 -4.36
N MET A 106 31.97 0.94 -4.08
CA MET A 106 31.58 0.57 -2.71
C MET A 106 32.80 0.29 -1.83
N MET A 107 33.85 -0.28 -2.41
CA MET A 107 35.12 -0.53 -1.71
C MET A 107 35.89 0.75 -1.32
N LYS A 108 35.58 1.91 -1.93
CA LYS A 108 36.15 3.21 -1.56
C LYS A 108 35.47 3.87 -0.37
N ARG A 109 34.33 3.34 0.08
CA ARG A 109 33.60 3.87 1.26
C ARG A 109 34.36 3.59 2.56
N VAL A 110 34.03 4.32 3.60
CA VAL A 110 34.60 4.13 4.93
C VAL A 110 33.45 3.89 5.92
N PRO A 111 33.33 2.68 6.49
CA PRO A 111 34.11 1.48 6.16
C PRO A 111 33.89 1.01 4.73
N ALA A 112 34.84 0.23 4.19
CA ALA A 112 34.74 -0.33 2.84
C ALA A 112 33.61 -1.38 2.78
N TRP A 113 32.74 -1.29 1.77
CA TRP A 113 31.67 -2.28 1.56
C TRP A 113 32.18 -3.40 0.66
N GLN A 114 32.25 -4.60 1.19
CA GLN A 114 32.67 -5.77 0.44
C GLN A 114 31.54 -6.43 -0.34
N SER A 115 30.30 -6.09 -0.02
CA SER A 115 29.09 -6.64 -0.62
C SER A 115 28.02 -5.59 -0.84
N ASP A 116 27.17 -5.81 -1.86
CA ASP A 116 26.04 -4.98 -2.25
C ASP A 116 24.97 -5.83 -2.96
N LEU A 117 23.97 -5.18 -3.61
CA LEU A 117 22.92 -5.87 -4.37
C LEU A 117 23.49 -6.75 -5.49
N LYS A 118 24.64 -6.40 -6.09
CA LYS A 118 25.28 -7.24 -7.11
C LYS A 118 25.86 -8.51 -6.52
N THR A 119 26.40 -8.44 -5.31
CA THR A 119 26.84 -9.62 -4.56
C THR A 119 25.64 -10.52 -4.24
N ALA A 120 24.52 -9.94 -3.84
CA ALA A 120 23.25 -10.66 -3.60
C ALA A 120 22.76 -11.37 -4.87
N GLU A 121 22.74 -10.68 -6.03
CA GLU A 121 22.39 -11.25 -7.34
C GLU A 121 23.30 -12.43 -7.71
N ASN A 122 24.60 -12.33 -7.46
CA ASN A 122 25.56 -13.41 -7.72
C ASN A 122 25.34 -14.61 -6.80
N CYS A 123 25.03 -14.37 -5.50
CA CYS A 123 24.65 -15.42 -4.56
C CYS A 123 23.40 -16.19 -5.04
N TRP A 124 22.36 -15.47 -5.46
CA TRP A 124 21.17 -16.05 -6.06
C TRP A 124 21.50 -16.90 -7.29
N THR A 125 22.28 -16.34 -8.22
CA THR A 125 22.69 -17.03 -9.46
C THR A 125 23.38 -18.34 -9.17
N VAL A 126 24.35 -18.32 -8.24
CA VAL A 126 25.09 -19.54 -7.87
C VAL A 126 24.18 -20.53 -7.16
N ALA A 127 23.36 -20.08 -6.22
CA ALA A 127 22.47 -20.96 -5.46
C ALA A 127 21.53 -21.75 -6.37
N ILE A 128 20.81 -21.04 -7.25
CA ILE A 128 19.82 -21.65 -8.15
C ILE A 128 20.49 -22.57 -9.17
N GLY A 129 21.58 -22.10 -9.78
CA GLY A 129 22.29 -22.87 -10.78
C GLY A 129 22.95 -24.11 -10.21
N TYR A 130 23.67 -23.99 -9.07
CA TYR A 130 24.34 -25.09 -8.42
C TYR A 130 23.37 -26.18 -7.96
N ASP A 131 22.25 -25.77 -7.31
CA ASP A 131 21.21 -26.68 -6.88
C ASP A 131 20.61 -27.48 -8.07
N ALA A 132 20.42 -26.83 -9.21
CA ALA A 132 19.81 -27.45 -10.39
C ALA A 132 20.73 -28.43 -11.11
N VAL A 133 22.04 -28.12 -11.22
CA VAL A 133 22.98 -28.93 -12.05
C VAL A 133 23.96 -29.74 -11.22
N TYR A 134 23.74 -29.88 -9.93
CA TYR A 134 24.63 -30.55 -8.98
C TYR A 134 25.11 -31.93 -9.46
N ASP A 135 24.20 -32.74 -10.03
CA ASP A 135 24.48 -34.11 -10.45
C ASP A 135 25.45 -34.23 -11.66
N ILE A 136 25.59 -33.16 -12.46
CA ILE A 136 26.47 -33.17 -13.64
C ILE A 136 27.83 -32.54 -13.38
N LEU A 137 28.04 -31.90 -12.22
CA LEU A 137 29.29 -31.26 -11.88
C LEU A 137 30.30 -32.28 -11.37
N SER A 138 31.55 -32.20 -11.87
CA SER A 138 32.68 -32.95 -11.31
C SER A 138 32.99 -32.48 -9.88
N LYS A 139 33.78 -33.24 -9.16
CA LYS A 139 34.24 -32.89 -7.81
C LYS A 139 35.04 -31.59 -7.80
N GLU A 140 35.89 -31.39 -8.79
CA GLU A 140 36.71 -30.20 -8.95
C GLU A 140 35.86 -28.97 -9.29
N GLU A 141 34.87 -29.13 -10.17
CA GLU A 141 33.91 -28.06 -10.51
C GLU A 141 33.10 -27.65 -9.27
N LYS A 142 32.61 -28.61 -8.48
CA LYS A 142 31.91 -28.33 -7.19
C LYS A 142 32.83 -27.56 -6.26
N THR A 143 34.04 -28.01 -6.07
CA THR A 143 35.01 -27.33 -5.19
C THR A 143 35.26 -25.89 -5.65
N THR A 144 35.44 -25.66 -6.96
CA THR A 144 35.63 -24.32 -7.53
C THR A 144 34.42 -23.41 -7.26
N ILE A 145 33.21 -23.90 -7.48
CA ILE A 145 31.99 -23.13 -7.30
C ILE A 145 31.79 -22.80 -5.82
N VAL A 146 31.91 -23.79 -4.93
CA VAL A 146 31.74 -23.62 -3.49
C VAL A 146 32.76 -22.62 -2.93
N ASN A 147 34.04 -22.80 -3.22
CA ASN A 147 35.08 -21.86 -2.79
C ASN A 147 34.85 -20.45 -3.32
N GLY A 148 34.38 -20.32 -4.56
CA GLY A 148 34.09 -19.04 -5.21
C GLY A 148 32.94 -18.30 -4.50
N VAL A 149 31.78 -18.95 -4.30
CA VAL A 149 30.62 -18.33 -3.69
C VAL A 149 30.82 -18.02 -2.20
N VAL A 150 31.55 -18.90 -1.49
CA VAL A 150 31.87 -18.65 -0.06
C VAL A 150 32.78 -17.43 0.06
N ARG A 151 33.86 -17.37 -0.72
CA ARG A 151 34.89 -16.31 -0.66
C ARG A 151 34.37 -14.95 -1.13
N MET A 152 33.57 -14.93 -2.21
CA MET A 152 33.16 -13.66 -2.87
C MET A 152 31.73 -13.23 -2.57
N GLY A 153 30.89 -14.14 -2.11
CA GLY A 153 29.48 -13.88 -1.89
C GLY A 153 29.06 -14.02 -0.43
N ILE A 154 29.05 -15.26 0.08
CA ILE A 154 28.43 -15.57 1.38
C ILE A 154 29.15 -14.84 2.51
N ARG A 155 30.47 -15.04 2.68
CA ARG A 155 31.22 -14.41 3.77
C ARG A 155 31.19 -12.88 3.69
N PRO A 156 31.51 -12.23 2.57
CA PRO A 156 31.42 -10.77 2.48
C PRO A 156 30.03 -10.21 2.81
N ALA A 157 28.97 -10.87 2.33
CA ALA A 157 27.61 -10.42 2.64
C ALA A 157 27.24 -10.60 4.12
N LEU A 158 27.59 -11.75 4.73
CA LEU A 158 27.31 -11.98 6.14
C LEU A 158 28.19 -11.14 7.07
N GLU A 159 29.44 -10.88 6.71
CA GLU A 159 30.33 -10.00 7.46
C GLU A 159 29.88 -8.53 7.40
N ASP A 160 29.44 -8.06 6.24
CA ASP A 160 28.94 -6.68 6.08
C ASP A 160 27.53 -6.47 6.69
N TRP A 161 26.65 -7.48 6.64
CA TRP A 161 25.21 -7.30 6.91
C TRP A 161 24.64 -8.24 7.99
N GLY A 162 25.05 -9.50 8.00
CA GLY A 162 24.37 -10.57 8.72
C GLY A 162 24.93 -10.90 10.10
N PHE A 163 26.26 -10.91 10.28
CA PHE A 163 26.86 -11.29 11.56
C PHE A 163 26.87 -10.13 12.57
N PRO A 164 26.19 -10.23 13.70
CA PRO A 164 26.09 -9.12 14.66
C PRO A 164 27.44 -8.57 15.15
N ALA A 165 28.47 -9.39 15.18
CA ALA A 165 29.80 -9.01 15.69
C ALA A 165 30.65 -8.21 14.67
N SER A 166 30.41 -8.36 13.38
CA SER A 166 31.24 -7.75 12.32
C SER A 166 30.49 -6.81 11.38
N ARG A 167 29.16 -6.87 11.33
CA ARG A 167 28.37 -6.12 10.38
C ARG A 167 28.62 -4.62 10.45
N ILE A 168 28.86 -4.01 9.30
CA ILE A 168 29.00 -2.57 9.13
C ILE A 168 27.65 -1.91 8.77
N HIS A 169 26.69 -2.70 8.30
CA HIS A 169 25.35 -2.26 7.96
C HIS A 169 24.35 -2.76 9.00
N THR A 170 23.51 -1.85 9.46
CA THR A 170 22.44 -2.17 10.39
C THR A 170 21.09 -1.78 9.79
N LEU A 171 20.02 -2.28 10.37
CA LEU A 171 18.67 -1.89 9.97
C LEU A 171 18.40 -0.39 10.17
N ASN A 172 19.11 0.25 11.09
CA ASN A 172 19.01 1.69 11.33
C ASN A 172 19.57 2.52 10.17
N SER A 173 20.65 2.08 9.55
CA SER A 173 21.42 2.87 8.59
C SER A 173 21.14 2.55 7.12
N MET A 174 20.46 1.42 6.82
CA MET A 174 20.28 0.94 5.46
C MET A 174 18.81 0.83 5.05
N GLY A 175 18.53 0.85 3.75
CA GLY A 175 17.22 0.56 3.21
C GLY A 175 16.77 -0.85 3.57
N HIS A 176 15.48 -1.01 3.89
CA HIS A 176 14.93 -2.31 4.27
C HIS A 176 15.08 -3.33 3.15
N ASN A 177 14.89 -2.91 1.89
CA ASN A 177 15.02 -3.77 0.72
C ASN A 177 16.46 -4.27 0.50
N TRP A 178 17.48 -3.42 0.65
CA TRP A 178 18.88 -3.81 0.50
C TRP A 178 19.30 -4.83 1.55
N TRP A 179 18.90 -4.57 2.79
CA TRP A 179 19.27 -5.44 3.90
C TRP A 179 18.67 -6.85 3.71
N SER A 180 17.38 -6.94 3.36
CA SER A 180 16.73 -8.22 3.13
C SER A 180 17.33 -8.97 1.93
N ALA A 181 17.68 -8.26 0.85
CA ALA A 181 18.33 -8.85 -0.32
C ALA A 181 19.73 -9.41 0.00
N CYS A 182 20.61 -8.60 0.60
CA CYS A 182 21.98 -9.01 0.86
C CYS A 182 22.05 -10.19 1.85
N VAL A 183 21.29 -10.13 2.93
CA VAL A 183 21.25 -11.19 3.94
C VAL A 183 20.52 -12.43 3.42
N GLY A 184 19.36 -12.27 2.81
CA GLY A 184 18.54 -13.37 2.32
C GLY A 184 19.22 -14.18 1.23
N MET A 185 19.83 -13.50 0.24
CA MET A 185 20.51 -14.21 -0.86
C MET A 185 21.78 -14.92 -0.41
N ALA A 186 22.54 -14.35 0.54
CA ALA A 186 23.65 -15.05 1.17
C ALA A 186 23.19 -16.31 1.91
N GLY A 187 22.03 -16.23 2.59
CA GLY A 187 21.41 -17.37 3.25
C GLY A 187 20.99 -18.47 2.27
N ILE A 188 20.37 -18.13 1.13
CA ILE A 188 20.01 -19.09 0.09
C ILE A 188 21.25 -19.75 -0.51
N ALA A 189 22.33 -18.97 -0.75
CA ALA A 189 23.59 -19.53 -1.22
C ALA A 189 24.23 -20.46 -0.19
N SER A 190 24.15 -20.12 1.10
CA SER A 190 24.60 -21.03 2.19
C SER A 190 23.83 -22.34 2.16
N LEU A 191 22.50 -22.30 2.04
CA LEU A 191 21.70 -23.51 1.90
C LEU A 191 22.14 -24.36 0.70
N ALA A 192 22.43 -23.73 -0.45
CA ALA A 192 22.83 -24.44 -1.66
C ALA A 192 24.12 -25.27 -1.49
N VAL A 193 25.07 -24.78 -0.67
CA VAL A 193 26.41 -25.41 -0.52
C VAL A 193 26.61 -26.15 0.81
N MET A 194 25.55 -26.36 1.61
CA MET A 194 25.64 -26.93 2.96
C MET A 194 26.14 -28.38 3.00
N ARG A 195 26.22 -29.06 1.86
CA ARG A 195 26.79 -30.43 1.76
C ARG A 195 28.31 -30.43 1.70
N GLU A 196 28.90 -29.42 1.07
CA GLU A 196 30.33 -29.27 0.84
C GLU A 196 30.99 -28.34 1.86
N GLU A 197 30.27 -27.28 2.31
CA GLU A 197 30.77 -26.32 3.28
C GLU A 197 30.14 -26.58 4.66
N LYS A 198 30.98 -27.00 5.59
CA LYS A 198 30.55 -27.45 6.94
C LYS A 198 29.90 -26.35 7.80
N GLU A 199 30.25 -25.08 7.57
CA GLU A 199 29.71 -23.94 8.31
C GLU A 199 28.39 -23.42 7.71
N ALA A 200 28.05 -23.83 6.49
CA ALA A 200 26.95 -23.24 5.72
C ALA A 200 25.57 -23.42 6.36
N ALA A 201 25.32 -24.55 7.01
CA ALA A 201 24.07 -24.78 7.76
C ALA A 201 23.93 -23.79 8.93
N ALA A 202 25.01 -23.54 9.66
CA ALA A 202 25.00 -22.56 10.76
C ALA A 202 24.84 -21.12 10.24
N TRP A 203 25.42 -20.80 9.07
CA TRP A 203 25.19 -19.50 8.43
C TRP A 203 23.71 -19.31 8.04
N ALA A 204 23.06 -20.32 7.47
CA ALA A 204 21.65 -20.27 7.14
C ALA A 204 20.75 -20.11 8.38
N GLU A 205 21.08 -20.76 9.49
CA GLU A 205 20.39 -20.57 10.76
C GLU A 205 20.58 -19.14 11.31
N THR A 206 21.78 -18.56 11.20
CA THR A 206 22.03 -17.16 11.55
C THR A 206 21.19 -16.21 10.71
N VAL A 207 21.11 -16.46 9.39
CA VAL A 207 20.26 -15.67 8.48
C VAL A 207 18.79 -15.79 8.87
N SER A 208 18.32 -16.97 9.30
CA SER A 208 16.93 -17.13 9.74
C SER A 208 16.58 -16.21 10.91
N VAL A 209 17.50 -16.06 11.88
CA VAL A 209 17.34 -15.12 13.00
C VAL A 209 17.42 -13.66 12.52
N ALA A 210 18.39 -13.35 11.67
CA ALA A 210 18.57 -12.00 11.14
C ALA A 210 17.37 -11.54 10.29
N MET A 211 16.74 -12.44 9.53
CA MET A 211 15.53 -12.13 8.77
C MET A 211 14.31 -11.87 9.67
N GLU A 212 14.23 -12.52 10.82
CA GLU A 212 13.21 -12.15 11.82
C GLU A 212 13.50 -10.78 12.43
N GLU A 213 14.77 -10.46 12.73
CA GLU A 213 15.18 -9.12 13.19
C GLU A 213 14.75 -8.03 12.19
N TRP A 214 14.97 -8.26 10.90
CA TRP A 214 14.52 -7.35 9.83
C TRP A 214 13.00 -7.15 9.84
N PHE A 215 12.27 -8.24 9.93
CA PHE A 215 10.82 -8.21 9.92
C PHE A 215 10.23 -7.46 11.12
N ARG A 216 10.84 -7.64 12.31
CA ARG A 216 10.39 -7.06 13.57
C ARG A 216 11.06 -5.73 13.93
N PHE A 217 11.83 -5.17 13.03
CA PHE A 217 12.48 -3.88 13.28
C PHE A 217 11.46 -2.78 13.53
N ASN A 218 11.51 -2.17 14.73
CA ASN A 218 10.52 -1.19 15.21
C ASN A 218 10.81 0.26 14.78
N GLY A 219 11.86 0.49 13.96
CA GLY A 219 12.27 1.82 13.55
C GLY A 219 13.41 2.40 14.41
N ASP A 220 13.82 3.62 14.07
CA ASP A 220 14.84 4.39 14.77
C ASP A 220 14.39 5.86 14.87
N GLU A 221 14.04 6.29 16.08
CA GLU A 221 13.52 7.64 16.31
C GLU A 221 14.59 8.72 16.02
N LEU A 222 15.88 8.45 16.28
CA LEU A 222 16.95 9.43 16.06
C LEU A 222 17.19 9.72 14.58
N GLN A 223 16.89 8.74 13.72
CA GLN A 223 17.04 8.87 12.27
C GLN A 223 15.69 9.08 11.57
N PHE A 224 14.62 9.18 12.32
CA PHE A 224 13.25 9.26 11.80
C PHE A 224 12.93 8.11 10.83
N LYS A 225 13.51 6.95 11.09
CA LYS A 225 13.31 5.77 10.26
C LYS A 225 12.15 4.95 10.80
N PRO A 226 11.13 4.66 9.98
CA PRO A 226 9.99 3.86 10.40
C PRO A 226 10.37 2.38 10.60
N LYS A 227 9.49 1.63 11.26
CA LYS A 227 9.56 0.17 11.36
C LYS A 227 9.50 -0.47 9.97
N THR A 228 9.99 -1.70 9.82
CA THR A 228 9.93 -2.41 8.52
C THR A 228 8.48 -2.72 8.14
N MET A 229 7.71 -3.24 9.07
CA MET A 229 6.36 -3.75 8.84
C MET A 229 5.34 -3.16 9.80
N ASP A 230 4.16 -2.85 9.26
CA ASP A 230 2.98 -2.49 10.04
C ASP A 230 2.33 -3.76 10.63
N LYS A 231 1.71 -3.64 11.81
CA LYS A 231 0.91 -4.71 12.42
C LYS A 231 -0.21 -5.23 11.50
N ASP A 232 -0.72 -4.37 10.62
CA ASP A 232 -1.82 -4.66 9.68
C ASP A 232 -1.32 -5.08 8.29
N GLY A 233 0.00 -5.21 8.10
CA GLY A 233 0.62 -5.74 6.89
C GLY A 233 1.21 -4.71 5.93
N GLY A 234 1.17 -3.43 6.24
CA GLY A 234 1.81 -2.40 5.43
C GLY A 234 3.35 -2.41 5.56
N MET A 235 4.03 -1.92 4.54
CA MET A 235 5.49 -1.75 4.53
C MET A 235 5.87 -0.34 4.08
N TYR A 236 6.86 0.26 4.74
CA TYR A 236 7.19 1.68 4.60
C TYR A 236 7.86 2.11 3.31
N GLU A 237 8.59 1.22 2.67
CA GLU A 237 9.12 1.55 1.37
C GLU A 237 7.97 1.53 0.35
N SER A 238 8.05 2.34 -0.69
CA SER A 238 7.02 2.41 -1.73
C SER A 238 6.62 1.02 -2.24
N PHE A 239 5.48 0.89 -2.89
CA PHE A 239 4.93 -0.40 -3.31
C PHE A 239 5.95 -1.29 -4.04
N ASN A 240 6.76 -0.72 -4.95
CA ASN A 240 7.81 -1.45 -5.67
C ASN A 240 8.85 -2.04 -4.73
N TYR A 241 9.37 -1.23 -3.83
CA TYR A 241 10.44 -1.63 -2.92
C TYR A 241 9.95 -2.52 -1.79
N ALA A 242 8.70 -2.31 -1.36
CA ALA A 242 8.03 -3.20 -0.43
C ALA A 242 7.91 -4.61 -0.99
N GLN A 243 7.38 -4.77 -2.23
CA GLN A 243 7.29 -6.09 -2.84
C GLN A 243 8.68 -6.72 -3.08
N PHE A 244 9.70 -5.93 -3.42
CA PHE A 244 11.06 -6.40 -3.59
C PHE A 244 11.60 -6.94 -2.27
N GLY A 245 11.76 -6.10 -1.25
CA GLY A 245 12.34 -6.49 0.04
C GLY A 245 11.59 -7.63 0.72
N PHE A 246 10.26 -7.64 0.63
CA PHE A 246 9.44 -8.71 1.18
C PHE A 246 9.58 -10.02 0.40
N SER A 247 9.73 -9.97 -0.92
CA SER A 247 9.99 -11.16 -1.73
C SER A 247 11.32 -11.82 -1.39
N GLU A 248 12.38 -11.02 -1.16
CA GLU A 248 13.70 -11.56 -0.80
C GLU A 248 13.64 -12.31 0.54
N PHE A 249 12.93 -11.76 1.51
CA PHE A 249 12.63 -12.44 2.77
C PHE A 249 11.88 -13.76 2.57
N LEU A 250 10.84 -13.77 1.75
CA LEU A 250 10.03 -14.95 1.49
C LEU A 250 10.77 -16.02 0.67
N PHE A 251 11.63 -15.62 -0.26
CA PHE A 251 12.51 -16.57 -0.97
C PHE A 251 13.42 -17.31 -0.01
N PHE A 252 14.08 -16.59 0.90
CA PHE A 252 14.91 -17.25 1.90
C PHE A 252 14.06 -18.20 2.77
N LYS A 253 12.90 -17.75 3.25
CA LYS A 253 12.02 -18.56 4.09
C LYS A 253 11.56 -19.85 3.39
N LEU A 254 11.21 -19.76 2.12
CA LEU A 254 10.81 -20.92 1.31
C LEU A 254 11.99 -21.88 1.06
N ALA A 255 13.16 -21.36 0.69
CA ALA A 255 14.36 -22.16 0.49
C ALA A 255 14.78 -22.89 1.78
N PHE A 256 14.73 -22.18 2.92
CA PHE A 256 15.05 -22.78 4.23
C PHE A 256 14.07 -23.90 4.59
N THR A 257 12.76 -23.68 4.40
CA THR A 257 11.73 -24.70 4.63
C THR A 257 11.98 -25.96 3.82
N ASN A 258 12.35 -25.80 2.56
CA ASN A 258 12.63 -26.93 1.66
C ASN A 258 13.96 -27.62 1.98
N ALA A 259 15.02 -26.86 2.23
CA ALA A 259 16.36 -27.38 2.40
C ALA A 259 16.63 -27.97 3.80
N MET A 260 15.96 -27.48 4.83
CA MET A 260 16.14 -27.91 6.21
C MET A 260 14.79 -28.36 6.86
N PRO A 261 14.13 -29.41 6.32
CA PRO A 261 12.85 -29.86 6.82
C PRO A 261 13.01 -30.34 8.28
N GLY A 262 12.10 -29.94 9.12
CA GLY A 262 12.13 -30.25 10.56
C GLY A 262 12.98 -29.31 11.41
N LYS A 263 13.73 -28.36 10.82
CA LYS A 263 14.30 -27.27 11.57
C LYS A 263 13.22 -26.21 11.84
N PRO A 264 13.02 -25.78 13.09
CA PRO A 264 12.06 -24.74 13.39
C PRO A 264 12.50 -23.42 12.75
N GLN A 265 11.55 -22.72 12.17
CA GLN A 265 11.71 -21.32 11.78
C GLN A 265 10.89 -20.46 12.74
N PRO A 266 11.30 -19.20 12.96
CA PRO A 266 10.47 -18.27 13.70
C PRO A 266 9.05 -18.21 13.12
N VAL A 267 8.05 -18.33 13.99
CA VAL A 267 6.64 -18.20 13.60
C VAL A 267 6.30 -16.72 13.57
N ILE A 268 5.97 -16.21 12.39
CA ILE A 268 5.59 -14.82 12.17
C ILE A 268 4.11 -14.81 11.83
N LYS A 269 3.26 -14.60 12.81
CA LYS A 269 1.80 -14.62 12.65
C LYS A 269 1.32 -13.50 11.72
N GLU A 270 2.00 -12.38 11.73
CA GLU A 270 1.69 -11.19 10.96
C GLU A 270 1.84 -11.41 9.45
N LEU A 271 2.54 -12.46 9.00
CA LEU A 271 2.67 -12.78 7.57
C LEU A 271 1.32 -12.94 6.85
N GLU A 272 0.28 -13.37 7.56
CA GLU A 272 -1.07 -13.53 7.02
C GLU A 272 -1.70 -12.18 6.62
N HIS A 273 -1.25 -11.07 7.23
CA HIS A 273 -1.81 -9.73 6.99
C HIS A 273 -1.21 -9.02 5.76
N TYR A 274 0.00 -9.42 5.31
CA TYR A 274 0.67 -8.70 4.22
C TYR A 274 0.00 -8.77 2.87
N ALA A 275 -0.63 -9.87 2.57
CA ALA A 275 -1.42 -10.02 1.36
C ALA A 275 -2.51 -8.93 1.28
N ASN A 276 -3.13 -8.59 2.40
CA ASN A 276 -4.20 -7.60 2.47
C ASN A 276 -3.72 -6.20 2.04
N TRP A 277 -2.56 -5.76 2.51
CA TRP A 277 -2.04 -4.46 2.10
C TRP A 277 -1.80 -4.39 0.59
N PHE A 278 -1.12 -5.38 0.02
CA PHE A 278 -0.88 -5.42 -1.42
C PHE A 278 -2.17 -5.46 -2.24
N MET A 279 -3.16 -6.24 -1.81
CA MET A 279 -4.46 -6.32 -2.48
C MET A 279 -5.21 -4.99 -2.40
N HIS A 280 -5.28 -4.37 -1.21
CA HIS A 280 -5.95 -3.09 -1.04
C HIS A 280 -5.25 -1.96 -1.78
N ALA A 281 -3.92 -1.93 -1.84
CA ALA A 281 -3.15 -0.92 -2.57
C ALA A 281 -3.17 -1.11 -4.09
N SER A 282 -3.78 -2.18 -4.60
CA SER A 282 -3.85 -2.49 -6.02
C SER A 282 -5.23 -2.26 -6.59
N TYR A 283 -5.28 -1.88 -7.87
CA TYR A 283 -6.51 -1.69 -8.63
C TYR A 283 -6.50 -2.62 -9.85
N PRO A 284 -7.31 -3.71 -9.84
CA PRO A 284 -7.37 -4.64 -10.97
C PRO A 284 -8.09 -4.02 -12.17
N ARG A 285 -7.51 -4.21 -13.35
CA ARG A 285 -8.17 -3.92 -14.62
C ARG A 285 -7.88 -5.05 -15.62
N THR A 286 -8.55 -5.04 -16.77
CA THR A 286 -8.42 -6.11 -17.76
C THR A 286 -6.99 -6.21 -18.28
N GLY A 287 -6.33 -7.33 -17.98
CA GLY A 287 -4.98 -7.66 -18.46
C GLY A 287 -3.83 -6.97 -17.72
N GLU A 288 -4.11 -6.09 -16.77
CA GLU A 288 -3.10 -5.37 -16.00
C GLU A 288 -3.55 -5.13 -14.55
N ILE A 289 -2.59 -4.92 -13.67
CA ILE A 289 -2.82 -4.38 -12.32
C ILE A 289 -2.21 -3.00 -12.25
N PHE A 290 -2.98 -2.05 -11.75
CA PHE A 290 -2.46 -0.79 -11.23
C PHE A 290 -2.28 -0.87 -9.73
N SER A 291 -1.31 -0.12 -9.22
CA SER A 291 -1.12 0.07 -7.78
C SER A 291 -1.04 1.55 -7.44
N LEU A 292 -1.23 1.86 -6.16
CA LEU A 292 -0.92 3.18 -5.64
C LEU A 292 0.58 3.41 -5.79
N ASN A 293 0.95 4.45 -6.53
CA ASN A 293 2.35 4.78 -6.84
C ASN A 293 2.91 5.90 -5.95
N PHE A 294 2.51 5.94 -4.68
CA PHE A 294 3.15 6.82 -3.71
C PHE A 294 4.64 6.48 -3.56
N GLY A 295 5.47 7.52 -3.53
CA GLY A 295 6.92 7.37 -3.46
C GLY A 295 7.52 6.86 -4.78
N ASP A 296 8.66 6.16 -4.68
CA ASP A 296 9.40 5.61 -5.84
C ASP A 296 8.73 4.37 -6.45
N SER A 297 7.41 4.43 -6.64
CA SER A 297 6.63 3.36 -7.24
C SER A 297 6.17 3.68 -8.65
N GLU A 298 6.05 2.64 -9.46
CA GLU A 298 5.38 2.68 -10.76
C GLU A 298 3.92 2.23 -10.61
N SER A 299 3.01 2.86 -11.34
CA SER A 299 1.56 2.60 -11.19
C SER A 299 1.12 1.21 -11.67
N SER A 300 1.92 0.55 -12.51
CA SER A 300 1.59 -0.75 -13.11
C SER A 300 2.23 -1.96 -12.42
N VAL A 301 2.76 -1.78 -11.23
CA VAL A 301 3.37 -2.87 -10.47
C VAL A 301 2.33 -3.77 -9.82
N ALA A 302 2.56 -5.07 -9.89
CA ALA A 302 1.73 -6.08 -9.23
C ALA A 302 2.54 -6.85 -8.18
N ALA A 303 1.91 -7.11 -7.04
CA ALA A 303 2.50 -7.92 -5.96
C ALA A 303 2.37 -9.44 -6.20
N GLU A 304 2.51 -9.90 -7.45
CA GLU A 304 2.37 -11.32 -7.79
C GLU A 304 3.40 -12.19 -7.06
N ARG A 305 4.65 -11.74 -7.03
CA ARG A 305 5.77 -12.48 -6.45
C ARG A 305 5.56 -12.75 -4.95
N PRO A 306 5.38 -11.74 -4.08
CA PRO A 306 5.21 -12.01 -2.66
C PRO A 306 3.94 -12.81 -2.36
N LEU A 307 2.85 -12.61 -3.09
CA LEU A 307 1.62 -13.37 -2.84
C LEU A 307 1.75 -14.85 -3.23
N LYS A 308 2.42 -15.18 -4.33
CA LYS A 308 2.72 -16.57 -4.69
C LYS A 308 3.62 -17.25 -3.65
N LEU A 309 4.62 -16.55 -3.14
CA LEU A 309 5.52 -17.06 -2.12
C LEU A 309 4.81 -17.28 -0.77
N LEU A 310 3.97 -16.33 -0.35
CA LEU A 310 3.11 -16.49 0.83
C LEU A 310 2.20 -17.72 0.69
N TYR A 311 1.55 -17.85 -0.46
CA TYR A 311 0.69 -19.00 -0.74
C TYR A 311 1.46 -20.34 -0.69
N ALA A 312 2.68 -20.36 -1.24
CA ALA A 312 3.57 -21.52 -1.20
C ALA A 312 4.03 -21.88 0.22
N LEU A 313 4.13 -20.89 1.11
CA LEU A 313 4.48 -21.05 2.52
C LEU A 313 3.29 -21.44 3.42
N GLY A 314 2.08 -21.59 2.84
CA GLY A 314 0.90 -22.08 3.55
C GLY A 314 -0.15 -21.01 3.91
N CYS A 315 0.08 -19.74 3.60
CA CYS A 315 -0.95 -18.69 3.73
C CYS A 315 -1.95 -18.81 2.58
N GLN A 316 -2.91 -19.75 2.70
CA GLN A 316 -3.83 -20.12 1.61
C GLN A 316 -5.16 -19.35 1.73
N ASP A 317 -5.12 -18.01 1.60
CA ASP A 317 -6.30 -17.17 1.59
C ASP A 317 -6.97 -17.19 0.18
N PRO A 318 -8.29 -17.42 0.08
CA PRO A 318 -9.03 -17.32 -1.19
C PRO A 318 -8.91 -15.95 -1.87
N ASN A 319 -8.76 -14.86 -1.11
CA ASN A 319 -8.56 -13.52 -1.66
C ASN A 319 -7.23 -13.40 -2.41
N MET A 320 -6.18 -14.08 -1.96
CA MET A 320 -4.92 -14.16 -2.72
C MET A 320 -5.10 -14.89 -4.04
N LEU A 321 -5.91 -15.98 -4.10
CA LEU A 321 -6.22 -16.64 -5.36
C LEU A 321 -6.98 -15.71 -6.32
N TRP A 322 -7.95 -14.95 -5.81
CA TRP A 322 -8.63 -13.93 -6.60
C TRP A 322 -7.61 -12.95 -7.19
N TYR A 323 -6.73 -12.38 -6.36
CA TYR A 323 -5.74 -11.40 -6.80
C TYR A 323 -4.79 -12.00 -7.85
N LEU A 324 -4.21 -13.15 -7.58
CA LEU A 324 -3.29 -13.84 -8.50
C LEU A 324 -3.96 -14.19 -9.82
N ASN A 325 -5.26 -14.51 -9.81
CA ASN A 325 -6.04 -14.74 -11.04
C ASN A 325 -6.24 -13.44 -11.85
N GLN A 326 -6.32 -12.26 -11.20
CA GLN A 326 -6.38 -10.97 -11.89
C GLN A 326 -5.05 -10.59 -12.55
N VAL A 327 -3.92 -10.95 -11.93
CA VAL A 327 -2.57 -10.52 -12.36
C VAL A 327 -1.82 -11.56 -13.19
N HIS A 328 -2.36 -12.75 -13.34
CA HIS A 328 -1.64 -13.88 -13.95
C HIS A 328 -1.09 -13.57 -15.36
N ASN A 329 -1.71 -12.66 -16.08
CA ASN A 329 -1.29 -12.21 -17.41
C ASN A 329 -0.47 -10.90 -17.37
N ASN A 330 -0.22 -10.34 -16.20
CA ASN A 330 0.57 -9.13 -16.09
C ASN A 330 2.03 -9.43 -16.43
N GLN A 331 2.53 -8.80 -17.50
CA GLN A 331 3.91 -8.98 -17.96
C GLN A 331 4.89 -8.05 -17.24
N HIS A 332 4.41 -7.19 -16.36
CA HIS A 332 5.27 -6.29 -15.62
C HIS A 332 6.13 -7.07 -14.64
N ARG A 333 7.44 -6.95 -14.78
CA ARG A 333 8.43 -7.63 -13.96
C ARG A 333 9.31 -6.60 -13.29
N GLU A 334 9.32 -6.63 -12.00
CA GLU A 334 10.16 -5.75 -11.21
C GLU A 334 11.09 -6.51 -10.28
N GLY A 335 12.15 -5.81 -9.90
CA GLY A 335 13.19 -6.31 -9.04
C GLY A 335 14.35 -6.96 -9.78
N LEU A 336 15.40 -7.26 -9.04
CA LEU A 336 16.66 -7.84 -9.57
C LEU A 336 16.49 -9.29 -10.03
N PHE A 337 15.51 -10.01 -9.47
CA PHE A 337 15.35 -11.44 -9.66
C PHE A 337 14.04 -11.77 -10.36
N PRO A 338 14.07 -12.10 -11.66
CA PRO A 338 12.88 -12.58 -12.36
C PRO A 338 12.30 -13.81 -11.67
N ASN A 339 11.00 -13.83 -11.45
CA ASN A 339 10.34 -14.88 -10.69
C ASN A 339 9.50 -15.84 -11.54
N MET A 340 9.51 -15.72 -12.86
CA MET A 340 8.65 -16.54 -13.72
C MET A 340 8.89 -18.05 -13.56
N PRO A 341 10.13 -18.58 -13.56
CA PRO A 341 10.40 -20.01 -13.32
C PRO A 341 9.95 -20.51 -11.96
N ILE A 342 10.20 -19.74 -10.89
CA ILE A 342 9.68 -20.07 -9.56
C ILE A 342 8.16 -19.85 -9.54
N GLY A 343 7.69 -18.78 -10.18
CA GLY A 343 6.26 -18.47 -10.29
C GLY A 343 5.44 -19.60 -10.91
N ILE A 344 5.91 -20.25 -11.98
CA ILE A 344 5.21 -21.38 -12.59
C ILE A 344 5.29 -22.66 -11.71
N ALA A 345 6.47 -22.90 -11.09
CA ALA A 345 6.64 -24.04 -10.20
C ALA A 345 5.74 -23.99 -8.97
N TYR A 346 5.44 -22.78 -8.48
CA TYR A 346 4.58 -22.52 -7.30
C TYR A 346 3.24 -21.88 -7.66
N GLN A 347 2.83 -21.94 -8.93
CA GLN A 347 1.54 -21.41 -9.35
C GLN A 347 0.40 -22.15 -8.62
N PRO A 348 -0.45 -21.47 -7.85
CA PRO A 348 -1.62 -22.07 -7.22
C PRO A 348 -2.59 -22.65 -8.26
N ASP A 349 -3.50 -23.50 -7.80
CA ASP A 349 -4.64 -23.93 -8.62
C ASP A 349 -5.69 -22.81 -8.64
N MET A 350 -5.83 -22.14 -9.76
CA MET A 350 -6.73 -20.99 -9.93
C MET A 350 -8.18 -21.37 -10.24
N ARG A 351 -8.49 -22.66 -10.43
CA ARG A 351 -9.84 -23.13 -10.81
C ARG A 351 -10.91 -22.78 -9.75
N HIS A 352 -10.49 -22.62 -8.51
CA HIS A 352 -11.34 -22.26 -7.38
C HIS A 352 -11.18 -20.81 -6.92
N ALA A 353 -10.53 -19.97 -7.73
CA ALA A 353 -10.40 -18.55 -7.40
C ALA A 353 -11.79 -17.88 -7.38
N PRO A 354 -12.13 -17.12 -6.34
CA PRO A 354 -13.42 -16.44 -6.29
C PRO A 354 -13.51 -15.37 -7.38
N VAL A 355 -14.74 -15.05 -7.80
CA VAL A 355 -15.00 -14.01 -8.81
C VAL A 355 -14.75 -12.62 -8.22
N THR A 356 -15.11 -12.45 -6.95
CA THR A 356 -14.87 -11.23 -6.16
C THR A 356 -14.25 -11.61 -4.83
N PRO A 357 -13.37 -10.79 -4.26
CA PRO A 357 -12.80 -11.08 -2.96
C PRO A 357 -13.80 -10.80 -1.84
N ASP A 358 -13.64 -11.51 -0.75
CA ASP A 358 -14.31 -11.22 0.52
C ASP A 358 -13.43 -10.28 1.36
N LEU A 359 -13.31 -9.04 0.89
CA LEU A 359 -12.53 -7.99 1.53
C LEU A 359 -13.41 -6.75 1.72
N PRO A 360 -13.20 -6.00 2.82
CA PRO A 360 -13.90 -4.73 3.03
C PRO A 360 -13.57 -3.72 1.92
N THR A 361 -14.49 -2.80 1.67
CA THR A 361 -14.32 -1.71 0.70
C THR A 361 -13.54 -0.53 1.26
N GLY A 362 -13.32 -0.50 2.57
CA GLY A 362 -12.45 0.45 3.25
C GLY A 362 -11.35 -0.27 4.02
N ALA A 363 -10.11 0.22 3.95
CA ALA A 363 -8.97 -0.27 4.73
C ALA A 363 -8.09 0.89 5.18
N LEU A 364 -7.62 0.82 6.43
CA LEU A 364 -6.67 1.75 7.02
C LEU A 364 -5.49 0.95 7.57
N PHE A 365 -4.28 1.30 7.14
CA PHE A 365 -3.02 0.77 7.64
C PHE A 365 -2.40 1.84 8.54
N GLU A 366 -2.67 1.72 9.84
CA GLU A 366 -2.48 2.79 10.82
C GLU A 366 -1.01 3.18 11.07
N ASP A 367 -0.09 2.22 11.00
CA ASP A 367 1.32 2.51 11.30
C ASP A 367 2.02 3.23 10.13
N MET A 368 1.67 2.90 8.88
CA MET A 368 2.21 3.59 7.72
C MET A 368 1.31 4.72 7.21
N ASP A 369 0.11 4.86 7.75
CA ASP A 369 -0.88 5.87 7.39
C ASP A 369 -1.21 5.88 5.89
N TRP A 370 -1.60 4.71 5.38
CA TRP A 370 -2.23 4.54 4.09
C TRP A 370 -3.68 4.09 4.27
N ALA A 371 -4.57 4.69 3.50
CA ALA A 371 -5.98 4.31 3.50
C ALA A 371 -6.50 4.14 2.09
N MET A 372 -7.40 3.17 1.90
CA MET A 372 -8.09 2.91 0.65
C MET A 372 -9.59 2.86 0.89
N LEU A 373 -10.34 3.56 0.06
CA LEU A 373 -11.80 3.52 0.01
C LEU A 373 -12.24 3.13 -1.40
N ARG A 374 -13.17 2.19 -1.51
CA ARG A 374 -13.72 1.70 -2.79
C ARG A 374 -15.24 1.72 -2.75
N ASN A 375 -15.87 1.80 -3.91
CA ASN A 375 -17.30 1.52 -4.02
C ASN A 375 -17.58 0.01 -4.24
N SER A 376 -16.62 -0.73 -4.76
CA SER A 376 -16.69 -2.18 -4.95
C SER A 376 -15.30 -2.76 -5.31
N TRP A 377 -15.24 -4.10 -5.46
CA TRP A 377 -14.06 -4.82 -5.98
C TRP A 377 -14.18 -5.19 -7.48
N LYS A 378 -15.12 -4.59 -8.19
CA LYS A 378 -15.29 -4.80 -9.65
C LYS A 378 -14.18 -4.08 -10.43
N LYS A 379 -13.93 -4.53 -11.67
CA LYS A 379 -12.89 -3.98 -12.56
C LYS A 379 -13.11 -2.52 -12.98
N ASP A 380 -14.35 -2.04 -12.89
CA ASP A 380 -14.75 -0.66 -13.20
C ASP A 380 -15.04 0.17 -11.94
N ALA A 381 -14.68 -0.34 -10.78
CA ALA A 381 -14.86 0.35 -9.51
C ALA A 381 -14.13 1.69 -9.44
N THR A 382 -14.53 2.50 -8.52
CA THR A 382 -13.80 3.70 -8.07
C THR A 382 -13.03 3.35 -6.81
N MET A 383 -11.76 3.75 -6.75
CA MET A 383 -10.90 3.62 -5.57
C MET A 383 -10.19 4.93 -5.29
N LEU A 384 -10.31 5.40 -4.07
CA LEU A 384 -9.54 6.50 -3.51
C LEU A 384 -8.45 5.92 -2.61
N GLY A 385 -7.18 6.18 -2.93
CA GLY A 385 -6.04 5.91 -2.07
C GLY A 385 -5.53 7.20 -1.46
N VAL A 386 -5.25 7.20 -0.15
CA VAL A 386 -4.76 8.36 0.59
C VAL A 386 -3.53 7.96 1.39
N LYS A 387 -2.54 8.85 1.46
CA LYS A 387 -1.33 8.69 2.27
C LYS A 387 -1.08 9.92 3.12
N SER A 388 -0.63 9.69 4.35
CA SER A 388 -0.05 10.72 5.22
C SER A 388 1.29 10.19 5.81
N GLY A 389 1.41 9.74 6.99
CA GLY A 389 2.51 8.95 7.53
C GLY A 389 3.90 9.58 7.53
N TYR A 390 4.88 8.72 7.73
CA TYR A 390 6.30 9.07 7.69
C TYR A 390 6.83 9.14 6.27
N THR A 391 7.93 9.91 6.07
CA THR A 391 8.78 9.81 4.88
C THR A 391 10.17 9.33 5.27
N TRP A 392 10.68 8.37 4.54
CA TRP A 392 12.06 7.92 4.64
C TRP A 392 12.44 7.15 3.38
N ASN A 393 13.69 7.24 2.93
CA ASN A 393 14.20 6.55 1.74
C ASN A 393 13.30 6.77 0.51
N HIS A 394 12.61 5.74 0.02
CA HIS A 394 11.78 5.75 -1.18
C HIS A 394 10.39 6.40 -1.02
N SER A 395 10.08 6.96 0.13
CA SER A 395 8.90 7.77 0.35
C SER A 395 9.13 9.23 -0.02
N HIS A 396 8.10 9.89 -0.52
CA HIS A 396 8.13 11.29 -0.95
C HIS A 396 7.54 12.23 0.12
N ALA A 397 7.65 13.55 -0.11
CA ALA A 397 7.08 14.58 0.74
C ALA A 397 5.58 14.80 0.41
N ASP A 398 4.77 13.78 0.62
CA ASP A 398 3.41 13.61 0.10
C ASP A 398 2.35 13.43 1.19
N ALA A 399 2.59 13.97 2.40
CA ALA A 399 1.59 13.94 3.48
C ALA A 399 0.27 14.58 3.04
N ASN A 400 -0.86 13.89 3.30
CA ASN A 400 -2.21 14.23 2.87
C ASN A 400 -2.46 14.12 1.34
N SER A 401 -1.58 13.47 0.59
CA SER A 401 -1.80 13.23 -0.84
C SER A 401 -2.81 12.12 -1.09
N TYR A 402 -3.40 12.14 -2.29
CA TYR A 402 -4.37 11.13 -2.71
C TYR A 402 -4.24 10.79 -4.19
N ILE A 403 -4.68 9.59 -4.54
CA ILE A 403 -4.79 9.06 -5.91
C ILE A 403 -6.21 8.54 -6.11
N LEU A 404 -6.82 8.82 -7.25
CA LEU A 404 -8.17 8.36 -7.59
C LEU A 404 -8.15 7.51 -8.85
N PHE A 405 -8.57 6.25 -8.70
CA PHE A 405 -8.89 5.37 -9.82
C PHE A 405 -10.41 5.38 -10.07
N HIS A 406 -10.80 5.41 -11.32
CA HIS A 406 -12.20 5.37 -11.72
C HIS A 406 -12.34 4.60 -13.03
N LYS A 407 -13.28 3.65 -13.09
CA LYS A 407 -13.57 2.83 -14.28
C LYS A 407 -12.35 2.19 -14.95
N GLY A 408 -11.41 1.72 -14.14
CA GLY A 408 -10.20 1.05 -14.61
C GLY A 408 -9.04 1.99 -14.96
N GLU A 409 -9.15 3.28 -14.68
CA GLU A 409 -8.15 4.27 -15.04
C GLU A 409 -7.69 5.11 -13.84
N PRO A 410 -6.39 5.42 -13.71
CA PRO A 410 -5.89 6.39 -12.74
C PRO A 410 -6.25 7.81 -13.20
N ILE A 411 -7.42 8.31 -12.78
CA ILE A 411 -7.99 9.57 -13.28
C ILE A 411 -7.42 10.80 -12.58
N ILE A 412 -7.04 10.68 -11.30
CA ILE A 412 -6.19 11.63 -10.58
C ILE A 412 -5.04 10.82 -10.03
N LYS A 413 -3.82 11.22 -10.34
CA LYS A 413 -2.62 10.42 -10.08
C LYS A 413 -1.58 11.17 -9.28
N ASP A 414 -0.56 10.47 -8.83
CA ASP A 414 0.71 11.01 -8.36
C ASP A 414 1.61 11.30 -9.57
N ALA A 415 2.52 12.27 -9.47
CA ALA A 415 3.48 12.53 -10.54
C ALA A 415 4.45 11.35 -10.78
N GLY A 416 4.56 10.44 -9.82
CA GLY A 416 5.45 9.29 -9.89
C GLY A 416 6.88 9.62 -9.50
N ASN A 417 7.84 9.02 -10.20
CA ASN A 417 9.26 9.17 -9.90
C ASN A 417 10.11 9.43 -11.16
N SER A 418 11.39 9.69 -10.97
CA SER A 418 12.40 9.83 -12.01
C SER A 418 13.64 8.99 -11.70
N TRP A 419 14.62 9.00 -12.62
CA TRP A 419 15.90 8.36 -12.37
C TRP A 419 16.64 9.10 -11.25
N TYR A 420 17.22 8.39 -10.29
CA TYR A 420 17.97 8.99 -9.17
C TYR A 420 19.11 9.91 -9.59
N ALA A 421 19.72 9.64 -10.76
CA ALA A 421 20.74 10.50 -11.35
C ALA A 421 20.16 11.73 -12.07
N SER A 422 18.84 11.83 -12.25
CA SER A 422 18.20 12.99 -12.84
C SER A 422 18.16 14.15 -11.84
N LYS A 423 18.43 15.37 -12.32
CA LYS A 423 18.25 16.59 -11.52
C LYS A 423 16.79 16.81 -11.08
N ASP A 424 15.84 16.26 -11.84
CA ASP A 424 14.40 16.41 -11.56
C ASP A 424 13.93 15.55 -10.41
N TYR A 425 14.65 14.45 -10.08
CA TYR A 425 14.29 13.60 -8.94
C TYR A 425 14.34 14.39 -7.61
N PRO A 426 15.46 14.98 -7.18
CA PRO A 426 15.51 15.78 -5.95
C PRO A 426 14.79 17.13 -6.07
N ALA A 427 14.69 17.70 -7.26
CA ALA A 427 14.12 19.03 -7.44
C ALA A 427 12.58 19.02 -7.53
N TYR A 428 11.95 17.89 -7.90
CA TYR A 428 10.52 17.83 -8.11
C TYR A 428 9.88 16.54 -7.56
N PHE A 429 10.28 15.35 -8.04
CA PHE A 429 9.49 14.13 -7.83
C PHE A 429 9.30 13.72 -6.38
N PHE A 430 10.29 13.88 -5.52
CA PHE A 430 10.08 13.62 -4.11
C PHE A 430 9.66 14.84 -3.28
N GLN A 431 9.45 16.01 -3.92
CA GLN A 431 8.99 17.23 -3.28
C GLN A 431 7.47 17.34 -3.26
N SER A 432 6.97 18.16 -2.36
CA SER A 432 5.53 18.34 -2.14
C SER A 432 4.75 18.81 -3.38
N GLU A 433 5.37 19.55 -4.29
CA GLU A 433 4.73 20.03 -5.51
C GLU A 433 4.41 18.94 -6.54
N ALA A 434 4.97 17.75 -6.40
CA ALA A 434 4.68 16.60 -7.26
C ALA A 434 3.43 15.80 -6.81
N HIS A 435 2.72 16.26 -5.80
CA HIS A 435 1.64 15.50 -5.16
C HIS A 435 0.35 16.30 -5.03
N ASN A 436 -0.79 15.61 -4.84
CA ASN A 436 -2.11 16.21 -4.71
C ASN A 436 -2.34 16.75 -3.28
N ILE A 437 -1.73 17.85 -2.93
CA ILE A 437 -1.74 18.44 -1.59
C ILE A 437 -2.02 19.94 -1.62
N VAL A 438 -2.04 20.58 -0.44
CA VAL A 438 -2.07 22.03 -0.32
C VAL A 438 -0.66 22.55 0.00
N LEU A 439 -0.21 23.55 -0.76
CA LEU A 439 1.04 24.27 -0.52
C LEU A 439 0.78 25.63 0.12
N PHE A 440 1.74 26.07 0.93
CA PHE A 440 1.85 27.44 1.43
C PHE A 440 3.15 28.06 0.92
N ASN A 441 3.05 29.16 0.17
CA ASN A 441 4.18 29.80 -0.51
C ASN A 441 5.01 28.80 -1.35
N GLY A 442 4.31 27.87 -2.03
CA GLY A 442 4.92 26.82 -2.86
C GLY A 442 5.54 25.65 -2.09
N LYS A 443 5.34 25.53 -0.76
CA LYS A 443 5.96 24.50 0.09
C LYS A 443 4.94 23.82 1.00
N ALA A 444 5.24 22.58 1.40
CA ALA A 444 4.49 21.91 2.46
C ALA A 444 5.44 21.11 3.37
N GLN A 445 5.83 19.90 2.98
CA GLN A 445 6.69 19.03 3.77
C GLN A 445 8.16 19.23 3.35
N PRO A 446 9.10 19.54 4.26
CA PRO A 446 10.51 19.59 3.91
C PRO A 446 11.07 18.23 3.56
N LYS A 447 11.78 18.14 2.44
CA LYS A 447 12.57 16.96 2.08
C LYS A 447 13.81 17.41 1.30
N GLU A 448 14.96 17.36 1.95
CA GLU A 448 16.21 17.86 1.38
C GLU A 448 16.98 16.78 0.61
N GLN A 449 16.83 15.52 1.02
CA GLN A 449 17.53 14.38 0.43
C GLN A 449 16.71 13.09 0.55
N GLN A 450 17.10 12.06 -0.20
CA GLN A 450 16.39 10.79 -0.27
C GLN A 450 16.19 10.14 1.11
N TYR A 451 17.21 10.08 1.95
CA TYR A 451 17.17 9.46 3.28
C TYR A 451 16.74 10.43 4.38
N ASN A 452 16.03 11.50 4.03
CA ASN A 452 15.51 12.45 5.01
C ASN A 452 14.13 12.00 5.49
N GLY A 453 14.04 11.64 6.77
CA GLY A 453 12.80 11.30 7.45
C GLY A 453 12.12 12.53 8.07
N SER A 454 10.81 12.44 8.25
CA SER A 454 10.06 13.45 9.02
C SER A 454 10.14 13.13 10.52
N PRO A 455 10.49 14.11 11.39
CA PRO A 455 10.52 13.88 12.84
C PRO A 455 9.15 13.56 13.42
N LEU A 456 8.08 14.03 12.77
CA LEU A 456 6.70 13.76 13.17
C LEU A 456 5.95 13.21 11.95
N ARG A 457 5.24 12.11 12.15
CA ARG A 457 4.43 11.55 11.07
C ARG A 457 3.13 12.32 10.86
N GLY A 458 2.58 12.25 9.66
CA GLY A 458 1.17 12.50 9.43
C GLY A 458 0.34 11.32 9.93
N GLN A 459 -0.98 11.49 9.97
CA GLN A 459 -1.89 10.47 10.45
C GLN A 459 -3.13 10.40 9.57
N LEU A 460 -3.60 9.19 9.33
CA LEU A 460 -4.92 8.92 8.79
C LEU A 460 -5.76 8.32 9.90
N THR A 461 -6.91 8.92 10.14
CA THR A 461 -7.80 8.50 11.23
C THR A 461 -9.26 8.51 10.78
N GLU A 462 -10.12 7.95 11.62
CA GLU A 462 -11.58 8.07 11.47
C GLU A 462 -12.10 7.55 10.12
N LEU A 463 -11.50 6.46 9.61
CA LEU A 463 -12.04 5.83 8.40
C LEU A 463 -13.39 5.20 8.70
N MET A 464 -14.43 5.68 8.04
CA MET A 464 -15.80 5.17 8.14
C MET A 464 -16.33 4.78 6.76
N ASP A 465 -16.69 3.52 6.57
CA ASP A 465 -17.32 3.02 5.35
C ASP A 465 -18.81 2.69 5.61
N GLY A 466 -19.67 3.68 5.43
CA GLY A 466 -21.13 3.55 5.59
C GLY A 466 -21.87 3.13 4.31
N GLY A 467 -21.14 2.67 3.29
CA GLY A 467 -21.71 2.35 1.98
C GLY A 467 -21.88 3.61 1.12
N ASP A 468 -23.07 4.23 1.12
CA ASP A 468 -23.34 5.44 0.32
C ASP A 468 -22.56 6.67 0.80
N ILE A 469 -22.26 6.73 2.10
CA ILE A 469 -21.43 7.77 2.70
C ILE A 469 -20.19 7.12 3.26
N LYS A 470 -19.01 7.64 2.88
CA LYS A 470 -17.72 7.21 3.41
C LYS A 470 -16.95 8.45 3.88
N TYR A 471 -16.12 8.28 4.90
CA TYR A 471 -15.34 9.37 5.47
C TYR A 471 -13.94 8.91 5.84
N LEU A 472 -12.98 9.83 5.70
CA LEU A 472 -11.61 9.68 6.16
C LEU A 472 -11.04 11.05 6.53
N LEU A 473 -10.33 11.12 7.64
CA LEU A 473 -9.56 12.29 8.07
C LEU A 473 -8.05 12.05 7.86
N ALA A 474 -7.40 12.98 7.17
CA ALA A 474 -5.95 13.04 7.03
C ALA A 474 -5.42 14.28 7.78
N ASN A 475 -4.47 14.05 8.68
CA ASN A 475 -3.77 15.05 9.47
C ASN A 475 -2.30 15.11 9.07
N GLY A 476 -1.93 16.13 8.29
CA GLY A 476 -0.57 16.36 7.81
C GLY A 476 0.22 17.39 8.66
N VAL A 477 -0.26 17.78 9.83
CA VAL A 477 0.37 18.83 10.65
C VAL A 477 1.81 18.46 11.00
N GLY A 478 2.06 17.23 11.46
CA GLY A 478 3.40 16.80 11.86
C GLY A 478 4.46 17.01 10.76
N PRO A 479 4.32 16.36 9.58
CA PRO A 479 5.30 16.50 8.50
C PRO A 479 5.41 17.92 7.95
N THR A 480 4.35 18.71 8.00
CA THR A 480 4.30 20.06 7.43
C THR A 480 4.49 21.17 8.47
N ALA A 481 4.87 20.84 9.70
CA ALA A 481 4.99 21.78 10.82
C ALA A 481 5.94 22.97 10.58
N ALA A 482 6.87 22.83 9.62
CA ALA A 482 7.74 23.96 9.20
C ALA A 482 6.93 25.13 8.58
N HIS A 483 5.77 24.87 8.01
CA HIS A 483 4.96 25.87 7.30
C HIS A 483 3.54 25.99 7.86
N PHE A 484 2.98 24.92 8.41
CA PHE A 484 1.59 24.84 8.85
C PHE A 484 1.47 24.65 10.36
N THR A 485 0.52 25.35 10.97
CA THR A 485 0.05 25.08 12.34
C THR A 485 -1.23 24.24 12.33
N ARG A 486 -1.89 24.13 11.16
CA ARG A 486 -3.05 23.26 10.90
C ARG A 486 -3.01 22.81 9.44
N ASN A 487 -3.15 21.52 9.21
CA ASN A 487 -3.20 20.93 7.87
C ASN A 487 -4.04 19.63 7.93
N PHE A 488 -5.35 19.79 7.89
CA PHE A 488 -6.31 18.70 7.90
C PHE A 488 -6.99 18.60 6.55
N ARG A 489 -7.16 17.39 6.06
CA ARG A 489 -7.91 17.07 4.85
C ARG A 489 -8.99 16.05 5.17
N ASN A 490 -10.23 16.39 4.89
CA ASN A 490 -11.38 15.53 5.07
C ASN A 490 -11.85 15.04 3.70
N PHE A 491 -12.00 13.73 3.56
CA PHE A 491 -12.60 13.10 2.40
C PHE A 491 -13.99 12.62 2.77
N ILE A 492 -15.01 13.13 2.09
CA ILE A 492 -16.41 12.72 2.27
C ILE A 492 -16.91 12.22 0.92
N TRP A 493 -17.11 10.91 0.79
CA TRP A 493 -17.58 10.30 -0.45
C TRP A 493 -19.08 10.02 -0.35
N ILE A 494 -19.89 10.65 -1.22
CA ILE A 494 -21.36 10.59 -1.24
C ILE A 494 -21.82 10.19 -2.64
N GLY A 495 -22.13 8.92 -2.86
CA GLY A 495 -22.57 8.42 -4.17
C GLY A 495 -21.58 8.72 -5.29
N LYS A 496 -21.95 9.58 -6.25
CA LYS A 496 -21.06 10.00 -7.35
C LYS A 496 -20.18 11.21 -7.02
N VAL A 497 -20.17 11.71 -5.79
CA VAL A 497 -19.41 12.91 -5.42
C VAL A 497 -18.42 12.59 -4.31
N ILE A 498 -17.14 12.93 -4.51
CA ILE A 498 -16.14 12.96 -3.45
C ILE A 498 -15.89 14.42 -3.11
N VAL A 499 -16.23 14.84 -1.91
CA VAL A 499 -15.94 16.17 -1.39
C VAL A 499 -14.65 16.13 -0.60
N ILE A 500 -13.71 16.99 -0.97
CA ILE A 500 -12.45 17.19 -0.24
C ILE A 500 -12.55 18.54 0.45
N ILE A 501 -12.34 18.53 1.79
CA ILE A 501 -12.31 19.74 2.59
C ILE A 501 -10.95 19.84 3.26
N ASP A 502 -10.15 20.83 2.83
CA ASP A 502 -8.89 21.17 3.46
C ASP A 502 -9.06 22.31 4.44
N ASP A 503 -8.63 22.12 5.67
CA ASP A 503 -8.61 23.14 6.72
C ASP A 503 -7.14 23.43 7.08
N VAL A 504 -6.64 24.56 6.60
CA VAL A 504 -5.22 24.90 6.68
C VAL A 504 -4.97 26.23 7.35
N LYS A 505 -3.88 26.28 8.16
CA LYS A 505 -3.39 27.50 8.81
C LYS A 505 -1.87 27.48 8.80
N ALA A 506 -1.28 28.58 8.34
CA ALA A 506 0.17 28.77 8.33
C ALA A 506 0.64 29.54 9.58
N HIS A 507 1.96 29.64 9.77
CA HIS A 507 2.55 30.47 10.82
C HIS A 507 2.37 31.97 10.55
N GLU A 508 2.36 32.35 9.28
CA GLU A 508 2.29 33.73 8.80
C GLU A 508 1.29 33.88 7.66
N THR A 509 1.05 35.10 7.22
CA THR A 509 0.23 35.41 6.05
C THR A 509 1.01 35.10 4.77
N GLY A 510 0.38 34.41 3.82
CA GLY A 510 1.00 34.00 2.56
C GLY A 510 0.00 33.43 1.57
N SER A 511 0.48 32.85 0.49
CA SER A 511 -0.32 32.28 -0.58
C SER A 511 -0.55 30.78 -0.38
N PHE A 512 -1.82 30.36 -0.48
CA PHE A 512 -2.18 28.93 -0.50
C PHE A 512 -2.52 28.48 -1.91
N SER A 513 -2.10 27.26 -2.27
CA SER A 513 -2.48 26.60 -3.52
C SER A 513 -2.83 25.14 -3.29
N TRP A 514 -3.93 24.69 -3.88
CA TRP A 514 -4.40 23.31 -3.87
C TRP A 514 -4.02 22.64 -5.20
N LEU A 515 -3.26 21.55 -5.16
CA LEU A 515 -2.69 20.91 -6.35
C LEU A 515 -3.55 19.76 -6.85
N LEU A 516 -3.58 19.60 -8.18
CA LEU A 516 -4.28 18.52 -8.89
C LEU A 516 -3.42 17.98 -10.05
N HIS A 517 -3.10 16.69 -10.01
CA HIS A 517 -2.36 15.99 -11.05
C HIS A 517 -3.32 15.09 -11.86
N PRO A 518 -3.74 15.50 -13.05
CA PRO A 518 -4.67 14.73 -13.86
C PRO A 518 -4.01 13.47 -14.42
N GLY A 519 -4.75 12.37 -14.45
CA GLY A 519 -4.31 11.09 -15.01
C GLY A 519 -4.47 11.02 -16.54
N GLY A 520 -5.29 11.88 -17.12
CA GLY A 520 -5.57 11.92 -18.55
C GLY A 520 -5.65 13.33 -19.11
N ALA A 521 -6.29 13.47 -20.28
CA ALA A 521 -6.51 14.78 -20.87
C ALA A 521 -7.38 15.65 -19.96
N ALA A 522 -6.87 16.81 -19.59
CA ALA A 522 -7.55 17.74 -18.71
C ALA A 522 -7.87 19.05 -19.45
N GLN A 523 -9.07 19.58 -19.20
CA GLN A 523 -9.55 20.81 -19.80
C GLN A 523 -10.29 21.67 -18.77
N LYS A 524 -9.96 22.95 -18.72
CA LYS A 524 -10.72 23.93 -17.95
C LYS A 524 -12.05 24.23 -18.64
N ILE A 525 -13.14 24.12 -17.91
CA ILE A 525 -14.49 24.42 -18.39
C ILE A 525 -15.15 25.37 -17.37
N GLY A 526 -15.10 26.66 -17.65
CA GLY A 526 -15.49 27.66 -16.66
C GLY A 526 -14.59 27.63 -15.43
N GLY A 527 -15.15 27.41 -14.26
CA GLY A 527 -14.40 27.21 -13.00
C GLY A 527 -14.04 25.77 -12.69
N ASP A 528 -14.43 24.82 -13.55
CA ASP A 528 -14.24 23.38 -13.34
C ASP A 528 -13.04 22.86 -14.17
N ILE A 529 -12.52 21.69 -13.79
CA ILE A 529 -11.52 20.92 -14.54
C ILE A 529 -12.16 19.59 -14.94
N SER A 530 -12.36 19.38 -16.22
CA SER A 530 -12.78 18.08 -16.77
C SER A 530 -11.55 17.22 -17.06
N ILE A 531 -11.50 16.02 -16.51
CA ILE A 531 -10.42 15.05 -16.77
C ILE A 531 -11.02 13.82 -17.44
N VAL A 532 -10.43 13.41 -18.56
CA VAL A 532 -10.84 12.26 -19.35
C VAL A 532 -9.66 11.35 -19.61
N GLN A 533 -9.82 10.06 -19.30
CA GLN A 533 -8.84 9.03 -19.63
C GLN A 533 -9.57 7.77 -20.13
N ASN A 534 -9.39 7.43 -21.40
CA ASN A 534 -10.10 6.33 -22.04
C ASN A 534 -11.63 6.43 -21.81
N LYS A 535 -12.21 5.47 -21.07
CA LYS A 535 -13.64 5.44 -20.72
C LYS A 535 -13.99 6.15 -19.42
N ALA A 536 -12.99 6.54 -18.64
CA ALA A 536 -13.17 7.22 -17.37
C ALA A 536 -13.23 8.74 -17.55
N ALA A 537 -14.09 9.39 -16.79
CA ALA A 537 -14.14 10.83 -16.72
C ALA A 537 -14.57 11.31 -15.35
N VAL A 538 -14.03 12.46 -14.94
CA VAL A 538 -14.47 13.19 -13.75
C VAL A 538 -14.53 14.68 -14.04
N LEU A 539 -15.34 15.39 -13.24
CA LEU A 539 -15.36 16.84 -13.20
C LEU A 539 -14.89 17.29 -11.82
N VAL A 540 -13.80 18.01 -11.74
CA VAL A 540 -13.28 18.59 -10.50
C VAL A 540 -13.75 20.02 -10.39
N ARG A 541 -14.50 20.31 -9.34
CA ARG A 541 -15.13 21.62 -9.08
C ARG A 541 -14.62 22.22 -7.78
N PRO A 542 -13.72 23.21 -7.82
CA PRO A 542 -13.42 24.03 -6.65
C PRO A 542 -14.63 24.91 -6.29
N LEU A 543 -15.03 24.88 -5.02
CA LEU A 543 -16.28 25.52 -4.57
C LEU A 543 -16.08 26.65 -3.56
N PHE A 544 -14.97 26.64 -2.85
CA PHE A 544 -14.68 27.59 -1.79
C PHE A 544 -13.23 28.09 -1.92
N PRO A 545 -12.92 29.34 -1.62
CA PRO A 545 -13.80 30.42 -1.22
C PRO A 545 -14.37 31.15 -2.44
N GLU A 546 -15.59 31.67 -2.39
CA GLU A 546 -16.07 32.54 -3.45
C GLU A 546 -16.51 33.93 -2.94
N THR A 547 -17.39 33.99 -2.00
CA THR A 547 -17.92 35.24 -1.48
C THR A 547 -18.46 35.03 -0.09
N LEU A 548 -17.62 34.99 0.90
CA LEU A 548 -18.10 34.76 2.25
C LEU A 548 -17.32 35.58 3.25
N VAL A 549 -17.99 36.49 3.92
CA VAL A 549 -17.52 37.05 5.17
C VAL A 549 -17.55 35.98 6.22
N GLN A 550 -16.43 35.65 6.79
CA GLN A 550 -16.34 34.55 7.76
C GLN A 550 -15.95 35.08 9.13
N THR A 551 -16.87 34.98 10.05
CA THR A 551 -16.59 35.22 11.45
C THR A 551 -15.55 34.22 11.94
N GLY A 552 -14.49 34.69 12.55
CA GLY A 552 -13.39 33.84 13.02
C GLY A 552 -12.27 33.60 12.02
N PHE A 553 -12.37 34.15 10.81
CA PHE A 553 -11.29 34.24 9.84
C PHE A 553 -10.82 35.70 9.72
N ASP A 554 -9.55 35.87 9.38
CA ASP A 554 -8.93 37.20 9.35
C ASP A 554 -9.24 37.99 8.07
N HIS A 555 -10.14 37.49 7.20
CA HIS A 555 -10.32 38.03 5.86
C HIS A 555 -11.70 37.73 5.26
N ASP A 556 -12.02 38.53 4.28
CA ASP A 556 -13.20 38.46 3.43
C ASP A 556 -12.76 38.03 2.00
N PHE A 557 -13.57 37.21 1.32
CA PHE A 557 -13.22 36.66 0.00
C PHE A 557 -14.22 37.09 -1.08
N PRO A 558 -14.05 38.28 -1.62
CA PRO A 558 -14.91 38.75 -2.73
C PRO A 558 -14.53 38.16 -4.08
N GLU A 559 -13.33 37.57 -4.23
CA GLU A 559 -12.78 37.12 -5.50
C GLU A 559 -12.83 35.60 -5.65
N LYS A 560 -12.98 35.15 -6.92
CA LYS A 560 -12.92 33.71 -7.26
C LYS A 560 -11.49 33.20 -7.17
N MET A 561 -11.34 31.91 -6.84
CA MET A 561 -10.05 31.24 -6.88
C MET A 561 -9.46 31.27 -8.29
N LYS A 562 -8.16 31.44 -8.37
CA LYS A 562 -7.40 31.41 -9.62
C LYS A 562 -7.00 29.99 -9.94
N LEU A 563 -7.16 29.58 -11.21
CA LEU A 563 -6.75 28.28 -11.72
C LEU A 563 -5.54 28.42 -12.64
N THR A 564 -4.41 27.90 -12.23
CA THR A 564 -3.11 28.01 -12.90
C THR A 564 -2.65 26.65 -13.42
N ASP A 565 -2.12 26.62 -14.67
CA ASP A 565 -1.47 25.44 -15.25
C ASP A 565 0.02 25.46 -14.89
N ILE A 566 0.57 24.30 -14.49
CA ILE A 566 1.98 24.15 -14.16
C ILE A 566 2.55 23.02 -15.01
N VAL A 567 3.62 23.32 -15.76
CA VAL A 567 4.35 22.30 -16.55
C VAL A 567 5.30 21.55 -15.62
N ALA A 568 5.10 20.25 -15.53
CA ALA A 568 5.89 19.35 -14.68
C ALA A 568 6.97 18.61 -15.48
N PRO A 569 8.07 18.19 -14.85
CA PRO A 569 9.01 17.26 -15.45
C PRO A 569 8.34 15.93 -15.79
N LYS A 570 8.84 15.26 -16.85
CA LYS A 570 8.32 13.98 -17.29
C LYS A 570 8.74 12.85 -16.36
N ALA A 571 7.77 12.04 -15.91
CA ALA A 571 8.02 10.88 -15.08
C ALA A 571 8.78 9.77 -15.82
N ARG A 572 9.45 8.91 -15.05
CA ARG A 572 10.14 7.72 -15.54
C ARG A 572 9.17 6.69 -16.09
N ASP A 573 8.06 6.44 -15.41
CA ASP A 573 7.05 5.48 -15.80
C ASP A 573 6.30 5.98 -17.05
N PRO A 574 6.39 5.29 -18.22
CA PRO A 574 5.69 5.70 -19.43
C PRO A 574 4.16 5.62 -19.29
N LYS A 575 3.65 4.87 -18.31
CA LYS A 575 2.22 4.80 -17.99
C LYS A 575 1.76 5.94 -17.08
N ASN A 576 2.67 6.77 -16.63
CA ASN A 576 2.42 7.97 -15.83
C ASN A 576 3.03 9.22 -16.46
N PRO A 577 2.65 9.60 -17.69
CA PRO A 577 3.27 10.69 -18.43
C PRO A 577 2.70 12.05 -17.99
N THR A 578 2.89 12.45 -16.74
CA THR A 578 2.42 13.77 -16.30
C THR A 578 3.32 14.85 -16.86
N GLU A 579 2.72 15.77 -17.58
CA GLU A 579 3.41 16.95 -18.14
C GLU A 579 2.80 18.26 -17.64
N ILE A 580 1.52 18.24 -17.23
CA ILE A 580 0.82 19.42 -16.72
C ILE A 580 0.00 19.02 -15.49
N HIS A 581 0.11 19.82 -14.43
CA HIS A 581 -0.80 19.80 -13.30
C HIS A 581 -1.41 21.18 -13.05
N TYR A 582 -2.41 21.23 -12.21
CA TYR A 582 -3.15 22.46 -11.92
C TYR A 582 -2.96 22.88 -10.46
N ALA A 583 -2.88 24.19 -10.25
CA ALA A 583 -3.00 24.79 -8.93
C ALA A 583 -4.28 25.63 -8.84
N VAL A 584 -5.07 25.38 -7.83
CA VAL A 584 -6.19 26.23 -7.43
C VAL A 584 -5.67 27.16 -6.35
N GLU A 585 -5.49 28.43 -6.70
CA GLU A 585 -4.83 29.42 -5.83
C GLU A 585 -5.86 30.33 -5.17
N TYR A 586 -5.57 30.67 -3.93
CA TYR A 586 -6.28 31.70 -3.22
C TYR A 586 -6.02 33.07 -3.86
N PRO A 587 -7.03 33.95 -3.97
CA PRO A 587 -6.87 35.22 -4.65
C PRO A 587 -5.98 36.22 -3.91
N THR A 588 -5.90 36.12 -2.57
CA THR A 588 -5.13 37.03 -1.72
C THR A 588 -4.26 36.26 -0.73
N ALA A 589 -3.23 36.90 -0.19
CA ALA A 589 -2.42 36.34 0.87
C ALA A 589 -3.21 36.31 2.19
N VAL A 590 -3.25 35.15 2.84
CA VAL A 590 -4.00 34.91 4.08
C VAL A 590 -3.19 34.03 5.03
N LYS A 591 -3.54 34.03 6.32
CA LYS A 591 -2.91 33.18 7.32
C LYS A 591 -3.57 31.81 7.43
N GLN A 592 -4.86 31.73 7.17
CA GLN A 592 -5.65 30.50 7.24
C GLN A 592 -6.75 30.50 6.20
N THR A 593 -7.15 29.29 5.77
CA THR A 593 -8.26 29.13 4.84
C THR A 593 -8.83 27.71 4.88
N LYS A 594 -9.95 27.52 4.19
CA LYS A 594 -10.48 26.20 3.87
C LYS A 594 -10.65 26.11 2.35
N PHE A 595 -10.31 24.95 1.77
CA PHE A 595 -10.69 24.62 0.40
C PHE A 595 -11.85 23.62 0.46
N ILE A 596 -12.86 23.80 -0.38
CA ILE A 596 -13.89 22.79 -0.62
C ILE A 596 -13.87 22.49 -2.11
N THR A 597 -13.57 21.25 -2.45
CA THR A 597 -13.52 20.77 -3.82
C THR A 597 -14.42 19.54 -3.97
N ALA A 598 -15.27 19.53 -4.97
CA ALA A 598 -16.08 18.37 -5.34
C ALA A 598 -15.50 17.67 -6.57
N ILE A 599 -15.25 16.37 -6.47
CA ILE A 599 -14.90 15.50 -7.58
C ILE A 599 -16.15 14.73 -7.97
N ILE A 600 -16.69 15.00 -9.14
CA ILE A 600 -17.90 14.39 -9.68
C ILE A 600 -17.52 13.24 -10.60
N LEU A 601 -17.87 12.02 -10.22
CA LEU A 601 -17.61 10.79 -10.97
C LEU A 601 -18.65 10.66 -12.10
N LYS A 602 -18.20 10.51 -13.33
CA LYS A 602 -19.08 10.33 -14.50
C LYS A 602 -19.24 8.86 -14.84
N ASP A 603 -20.44 8.43 -15.16
CA ASP A 603 -20.70 7.05 -15.59
C ASP A 603 -20.11 6.72 -16.97
N SER A 604 -19.91 7.74 -17.78
CA SER A 604 -19.21 7.68 -19.07
C SER A 604 -18.62 9.04 -19.40
N VAL A 605 -17.74 9.10 -20.41
CA VAL A 605 -17.15 10.36 -20.89
C VAL A 605 -18.23 11.39 -21.26
N ASN A 606 -19.33 10.92 -21.88
CA ASN A 606 -20.44 11.77 -22.33
C ASN A 606 -21.61 11.82 -21.33
N ASP A 607 -21.40 11.39 -20.08
CA ASP A 607 -22.46 11.45 -19.06
C ASP A 607 -22.84 12.91 -18.77
N THR A 608 -24.11 13.23 -19.02
CA THR A 608 -24.73 14.53 -18.74
C THR A 608 -25.66 14.48 -17.50
N ASN A 609 -25.95 13.28 -16.99
CA ASN A 609 -26.75 13.11 -15.77
C ASN A 609 -25.85 13.22 -14.54
N LEU A 610 -25.36 14.43 -14.32
CA LEU A 610 -24.46 14.72 -13.22
C LEU A 610 -25.22 15.09 -11.96
N PRO A 611 -24.67 14.82 -10.77
CA PRO A 611 -25.17 15.36 -9.53
C PRO A 611 -25.29 16.89 -9.59
N GLU A 612 -26.41 17.42 -9.16
CA GLU A 612 -26.58 18.85 -8.93
C GLU A 612 -25.93 19.22 -7.60
N ILE A 613 -25.08 20.24 -7.62
CA ILE A 613 -24.37 20.72 -6.42
C ILE A 613 -24.69 22.20 -6.25
N GLU A 614 -25.37 22.51 -5.17
CA GLU A 614 -25.71 23.86 -4.74
C GLU A 614 -24.91 24.23 -3.49
N ARG A 615 -24.38 25.44 -3.43
CA ARG A 615 -23.74 25.95 -2.22
C ARG A 615 -24.77 26.45 -1.23
N LEU A 616 -24.58 26.07 0.04
CA LEU A 616 -25.36 26.52 1.18
C LEU A 616 -24.46 27.28 2.13
N HIS A 617 -24.93 28.38 2.70
CA HIS A 617 -24.15 29.12 3.69
C HIS A 617 -25.04 29.96 4.62
N ASN A 618 -24.54 30.20 5.80
CA ASN A 618 -24.98 31.23 6.71
C ASN A 618 -23.76 31.85 7.42
N GLU A 619 -23.94 32.64 8.45
CA GLU A 619 -22.84 33.33 9.14
C GLU A 619 -21.81 32.40 9.77
N THR A 620 -22.16 31.19 10.14
CA THR A 620 -21.31 30.24 10.90
C THR A 620 -21.07 28.93 10.18
N MET A 621 -21.81 28.64 9.10
CA MET A 621 -21.76 27.38 8.37
C MET A 621 -21.58 27.64 6.87
N ASN A 622 -20.72 26.87 6.24
CA ASN A 622 -20.64 26.72 4.80
C ASN A 622 -21.02 25.29 4.42
N GLY A 623 -21.68 25.07 3.29
CA GLY A 623 -22.18 23.75 2.98
C GLY A 623 -22.48 23.52 1.52
N LEU A 624 -22.89 22.29 1.24
CA LEU A 624 -23.27 21.80 -0.08
C LEU A 624 -24.59 21.07 0.02
N ARG A 625 -25.47 21.31 -0.94
CA ARG A 625 -26.62 20.43 -1.22
C ARG A 625 -26.29 19.64 -2.50
N ILE A 626 -26.24 18.32 -2.37
CA ILE A 626 -25.95 17.38 -3.46
C ILE A 626 -27.23 16.62 -3.76
N THR A 627 -27.77 16.80 -4.97
CA THR A 627 -28.97 16.10 -5.45
C THR A 627 -28.57 15.07 -6.49
N GLN A 628 -28.82 13.79 -6.22
CA GLN A 628 -28.51 12.67 -7.11
C GLN A 628 -29.41 11.46 -6.85
N ASN A 629 -29.81 10.75 -7.89
CA ASN A 629 -30.55 9.48 -7.80
C ASN A 629 -31.79 9.55 -6.91
N GLY A 630 -32.56 10.66 -6.96
CA GLY A 630 -33.78 10.85 -6.16
C GLY A 630 -33.51 11.13 -4.66
N LYS A 631 -32.29 11.47 -4.29
CA LYS A 631 -31.84 11.74 -2.92
C LYS A 631 -31.17 13.10 -2.84
N VAL A 632 -31.43 13.83 -1.79
CA VAL A 632 -30.72 15.06 -1.42
C VAL A 632 -29.84 14.77 -0.22
N THR A 633 -28.58 15.19 -0.30
CA THR A 633 -27.65 15.20 0.83
C THR A 633 -27.21 16.63 1.08
N GLU A 634 -27.45 17.14 2.26
CA GLU A 634 -26.88 18.41 2.73
C GLU A 634 -25.68 18.12 3.63
N LEU A 635 -24.57 18.77 3.35
CA LEU A 635 -23.32 18.68 4.10
C LEU A 635 -22.95 20.09 4.59
N TYR A 636 -22.66 20.24 5.86
CA TYR A 636 -22.33 21.53 6.50
C TYR A 636 -20.99 21.47 7.21
N LEU A 637 -20.16 22.48 6.96
CA LEU A 637 -18.89 22.73 7.61
C LEU A 637 -19.05 23.88 8.60
N ASN A 638 -18.66 23.67 9.84
CA ASN A 638 -18.62 24.72 10.86
C ASN A 638 -17.41 25.62 10.62
N LEU A 639 -17.66 26.89 10.31
CA LEU A 639 -16.62 27.87 10.02
C LEU A 639 -15.88 28.36 11.26
N LEU A 640 -16.51 28.23 12.45
CA LEU A 640 -15.93 28.62 13.73
C LEU A 640 -15.05 27.53 14.34
N ALA A 641 -15.04 26.33 13.77
CA ALA A 641 -14.21 25.22 14.22
C ALA A 641 -12.89 25.15 13.44
N ASP A 642 -11.85 24.63 14.09
CA ASP A 642 -10.50 24.47 13.54
C ASP A 642 -10.10 22.99 13.45
N GLY A 643 -10.83 22.23 12.70
CA GLY A 643 -10.64 20.79 12.61
C GLY A 643 -11.15 20.08 13.86
N HIS A 644 -10.34 19.20 14.44
CA HIS A 644 -10.74 18.41 15.61
C HIS A 644 -9.94 18.73 16.88
N ILE A 645 -9.01 19.66 16.85
CA ILE A 645 -8.08 19.92 17.97
C ILE A 645 -8.69 20.90 18.96
N MET A 646 -9.11 22.05 18.46
CA MET A 646 -9.71 23.11 19.25
C MET A 646 -11.02 23.51 18.60
N HIS A 647 -12.08 23.46 19.34
CA HIS A 647 -13.41 23.69 18.84
C HIS A 647 -14.17 24.63 19.79
N LEU A 648 -14.49 25.79 19.31
CA LEU A 648 -15.38 26.67 20.05
C LEU A 648 -16.75 25.96 20.15
N ASN A 649 -17.21 25.73 21.38
CA ASN A 649 -18.50 25.12 21.63
C ASN A 649 -19.60 26.10 21.26
N SER A 650 -19.70 26.41 19.98
CA SER A 650 -20.76 27.25 19.45
C SER A 650 -21.91 26.39 18.95
N VAL A 651 -23.10 26.80 19.26
CA VAL A 651 -24.30 26.21 18.68
C VAL A 651 -24.41 26.70 17.24
N ASN A 652 -24.37 25.76 16.30
CA ASN A 652 -24.54 26.05 14.89
C ASN A 652 -25.91 25.53 14.43
N ASN A 653 -26.60 26.37 13.66
CA ASN A 653 -27.94 26.09 13.16
C ASN A 653 -27.93 26.01 11.62
N PHE A 654 -28.61 24.99 11.09
CA PHE A 654 -28.89 24.87 9.67
C PHE A 654 -30.28 24.23 9.44
N ASN A 655 -31.12 24.88 8.71
CA ASN A 655 -32.46 24.38 8.32
C ASN A 655 -33.28 23.77 9.49
N GLY A 656 -33.26 24.40 10.68
CA GLY A 656 -33.94 23.93 11.90
C GLY A 656 -33.21 22.82 12.65
N TRP A 657 -32.02 22.41 12.20
CA TRP A 657 -31.11 21.53 12.92
C TRP A 657 -30.06 22.34 13.70
N GLU A 658 -29.63 21.79 14.81
CA GLU A 658 -28.64 22.37 15.71
C GLU A 658 -27.56 21.35 16.07
N THR A 659 -26.29 21.73 16.01
CA THR A 659 -25.15 20.85 16.29
C THR A 659 -23.93 21.63 16.77
N ASP A 660 -23.02 20.94 17.44
CA ASP A 660 -21.66 21.42 17.74
C ASP A 660 -20.59 20.74 16.88
N ALA A 661 -21.00 19.96 15.88
CA ALA A 661 -20.07 19.19 15.06
C ALA A 661 -19.21 20.08 14.14
N TYR A 662 -18.01 19.59 13.83
CA TYR A 662 -17.15 20.20 12.82
C TYR A 662 -17.74 20.04 11.40
N LEU A 663 -18.15 18.82 11.07
CA LEU A 663 -18.91 18.52 9.85
C LEU A 663 -20.20 17.79 10.22
N THR A 664 -21.27 18.13 9.53
CA THR A 664 -22.58 17.48 9.72
C THR A 664 -23.23 17.28 8.36
N GLY A 665 -23.84 16.13 8.15
CA GLY A 665 -24.62 15.83 6.95
C GLY A 665 -25.92 15.11 7.25
N ILE A 666 -26.94 15.40 6.46
CA ILE A 666 -28.22 14.70 6.46
C ILE A 666 -28.61 14.35 5.03
N SER A 667 -29.17 13.17 4.82
CA SER A 667 -29.73 12.79 3.52
C SER A 667 -31.20 12.44 3.65
N TYR A 668 -31.97 12.80 2.63
CA TYR A 668 -33.40 12.57 2.59
C TYR A 668 -33.92 12.43 1.15
N PRO A 669 -35.11 11.87 0.88
CA PRO A 669 -35.65 11.74 -0.46
C PRO A 669 -35.86 13.11 -1.14
N GLN A 670 -35.56 13.21 -2.41
CA GLN A 670 -35.81 14.40 -3.22
C GLN A 670 -37.32 14.73 -3.22
N GLY A 671 -37.65 16.00 -3.17
CA GLY A 671 -39.05 16.48 -3.04
C GLY A 671 -39.53 16.57 -1.60
N THR A 672 -38.75 16.16 -0.60
CA THR A 672 -39.05 16.39 0.81
C THR A 672 -39.02 17.89 1.12
N LYS A 673 -40.15 18.43 1.64
CA LYS A 673 -40.23 19.85 1.97
C LYS A 673 -39.43 20.23 3.21
N THR A 674 -39.42 19.35 4.20
CA THR A 674 -38.73 19.55 5.49
C THR A 674 -38.07 18.26 5.92
N ALA A 675 -36.77 18.30 6.14
CA ALA A 675 -36.01 17.14 6.66
C ALA A 675 -36.29 16.99 8.18
N THR A 676 -36.90 15.87 8.55
CA THR A 676 -37.19 15.50 9.93
C THR A 676 -36.56 14.16 10.28
N PRO A 677 -36.43 13.80 11.58
CA PRO A 677 -35.86 12.51 11.96
C PRO A 677 -36.56 11.29 11.32
N GLU A 678 -37.83 11.40 10.96
CA GLU A 678 -38.62 10.32 10.35
C GLU A 678 -38.24 10.09 8.88
N ASN A 679 -38.00 11.16 8.12
CA ASN A 679 -37.71 11.08 6.67
C ASN A 679 -36.24 11.19 6.32
N VAL A 680 -35.36 11.58 7.24
CA VAL A 680 -33.92 11.51 7.04
C VAL A 680 -33.47 10.05 6.97
N THR A 681 -32.79 9.69 5.91
CA THR A 681 -32.28 8.34 5.63
C THR A 681 -30.86 8.13 6.14
N ASP A 682 -30.02 9.16 6.06
CA ASP A 682 -28.65 9.08 6.53
C ASP A 682 -28.27 10.32 7.34
N TYR A 683 -27.47 10.08 8.35
CA TYR A 683 -26.81 11.09 9.16
C TYR A 683 -25.30 10.91 9.06
N PHE A 684 -24.59 12.00 8.95
CA PHE A 684 -23.15 12.05 9.04
C PHE A 684 -22.74 13.11 10.05
N MET A 685 -21.77 12.80 10.89
CA MET A 685 -21.17 13.74 11.82
C MET A 685 -19.68 13.44 11.96
N ALA A 686 -18.86 14.49 11.86
CA ALA A 686 -17.45 14.43 12.19
C ALA A 686 -17.16 15.39 13.34
N TYR A 687 -16.59 14.84 14.41
CA TYR A 687 -16.20 15.55 15.62
C TYR A 687 -17.32 16.41 16.23
N GLY A 688 -18.42 15.75 16.59
CA GLY A 688 -19.57 16.36 17.21
C GLY A 688 -20.08 15.58 18.41
N SER A 689 -20.79 16.23 19.31
CA SER A 689 -21.35 15.60 20.49
C SER A 689 -22.87 15.58 20.50
N TYR A 690 -23.52 16.38 19.68
CA TYR A 690 -24.99 16.37 19.57
C TYR A 690 -25.52 16.79 18.20
N LEU A 691 -26.75 16.35 17.92
CA LEU A 691 -27.61 16.82 16.83
C LEU A 691 -29.03 16.94 17.36
N ARG A 692 -29.65 18.11 17.19
CA ARG A 692 -31.02 18.39 17.60
C ARG A 692 -31.83 18.88 16.42
N ARG A 693 -33.15 18.67 16.50
CA ARG A 693 -34.11 19.22 15.58
C ARG A 693 -35.19 19.92 16.38
N GLU A 694 -35.36 21.25 16.22
CA GLU A 694 -36.39 22.04 16.90
C GLU A 694 -36.44 21.72 18.42
N GLY A 695 -35.28 21.70 19.08
CA GLY A 695 -35.13 21.39 20.49
C GLY A 695 -35.18 19.91 20.86
N THR A 696 -35.56 19.01 19.92
CA THR A 696 -35.58 17.56 20.16
C THR A 696 -34.25 16.94 19.88
N THR A 697 -33.66 16.25 20.84
CA THR A 697 -32.35 15.57 20.68
C THR A 697 -32.48 14.33 19.80
N VAL A 698 -31.84 14.34 18.66
CA VAL A 698 -31.73 13.19 17.74
C VAL A 698 -30.51 12.36 18.08
N PHE A 699 -29.38 13.00 18.38
CA PHE A 699 -28.16 12.36 18.81
C PHE A 699 -27.52 13.14 19.94
N ASN A 700 -26.92 12.41 20.90
CA ASN A 700 -26.00 13.02 21.87
C ASN A 700 -24.95 12.03 22.37
N SER A 701 -23.79 12.55 22.77
CA SER A 701 -22.68 11.83 23.39
C SER A 701 -22.06 12.69 24.50
N LEU A 702 -21.41 12.05 25.45
CA LEU A 702 -20.61 12.74 26.49
C LEU A 702 -19.32 13.35 25.93
N SER A 703 -18.82 12.82 24.83
CA SER A 703 -17.61 13.31 24.15
C SER A 703 -17.88 13.50 22.65
N LYS A 704 -17.06 14.32 22.02
CA LYS A 704 -17.12 14.44 20.55
C LYS A 704 -16.69 13.14 19.89
N LEU A 705 -17.36 12.77 18.82
CA LEU A 705 -17.13 11.55 18.09
C LEU A 705 -17.43 11.72 16.59
N TYR A 706 -17.23 10.65 15.84
CA TYR A 706 -17.53 10.54 14.42
C TYR A 706 -18.61 9.50 14.22
N MET A 707 -19.57 9.76 13.32
CA MET A 707 -20.70 8.87 13.11
C MET A 707 -21.21 8.93 11.66
N ILE A 708 -21.54 7.74 11.13
CA ILE A 708 -22.45 7.57 10.00
C ILE A 708 -23.60 6.69 10.48
N ALA A 709 -24.83 7.12 10.31
CA ALA A 709 -26.02 6.33 10.61
C ALA A 709 -26.93 6.29 9.38
N SER A 710 -27.18 5.08 8.86
CA SER A 710 -27.94 4.86 7.63
C SER A 710 -29.14 3.97 7.89
N LYS A 711 -30.34 4.47 7.61
CA LYS A 711 -31.60 3.69 7.63
C LYS A 711 -31.76 2.99 6.28
N ARG A 712 -31.96 1.69 6.32
CA ARG A 712 -32.16 0.83 5.15
C ARG A 712 -33.39 -0.04 5.37
N PRO A 713 -33.98 -0.64 4.34
CA PRO A 713 -35.09 -1.56 4.49
C PRO A 713 -34.77 -2.73 5.44
N GLU A 714 -33.54 -3.21 5.43
CA GLU A 714 -33.04 -4.29 6.31
C GLU A 714 -32.78 -3.84 7.76
N GLY A 715 -32.70 -2.53 8.04
CA GLY A 715 -32.51 -2.00 9.38
C GLY A 715 -31.66 -0.74 9.44
N LEU A 716 -31.17 -0.42 10.65
CA LEU A 716 -30.26 0.69 10.93
C LEU A 716 -28.81 0.18 10.91
N ASN A 717 -27.97 0.79 10.09
CA ASN A 717 -26.53 0.58 10.10
C ASN A 717 -25.85 1.84 10.65
N MET A 718 -25.04 1.67 11.70
CA MET A 718 -24.27 2.75 12.31
C MET A 718 -22.78 2.39 12.34
N ILE A 719 -21.96 3.36 11.98
CA ILE A 719 -20.51 3.35 12.21
C ILE A 719 -20.22 4.50 13.16
N VAL A 720 -19.54 4.20 14.26
CA VAL A 720 -19.25 5.18 15.31
C VAL A 720 -17.78 5.01 15.72
N GLN A 721 -17.02 6.11 15.69
CA GLN A 721 -15.61 6.15 16.08
C GLN A 721 -15.35 7.32 17.03
N GLY A 722 -14.32 7.19 17.86
CA GLY A 722 -13.90 8.17 18.87
C GLY A 722 -13.22 7.52 20.06
N GLN A 723 -12.69 8.29 20.98
CA GLN A 723 -11.80 7.85 22.06
C GLN A 723 -12.40 8.12 23.44
N PRO A 724 -11.92 7.35 24.46
CA PRO A 724 -11.54 5.94 24.46
C PRO A 724 -12.75 5.03 24.70
N LEU A 725 -13.83 5.57 25.26
CA LEU A 725 -15.12 4.92 25.53
C LEU A 725 -16.22 5.77 24.95
N ILE A 726 -16.98 5.21 24.02
CA ILE A 726 -18.14 5.88 23.44
C ILE A 726 -19.39 5.46 24.21
N ASN A 727 -20.08 6.45 24.83
CA ASN A 727 -21.43 6.34 25.34
C ASN A 727 -22.27 7.38 24.64
N ALA A 728 -23.09 6.96 23.71
CA ALA A 728 -23.92 7.84 22.91
C ALA A 728 -25.38 7.35 22.88
N SER A 729 -26.28 8.22 22.50
CA SER A 729 -27.68 7.86 22.24
C SER A 729 -28.15 8.48 20.92
N PHE A 730 -28.98 7.71 20.19
CA PHE A 730 -29.50 8.09 18.87
C PHE A 730 -30.99 7.80 18.76
N ALA A 731 -31.75 8.77 18.29
CA ALA A 731 -33.19 8.63 18.01
C ALA A 731 -33.40 8.45 16.50
N PRO A 732 -33.63 7.23 15.99
CA PRO A 732 -33.75 6.98 14.56
C PRO A 732 -35.05 7.48 13.92
N GLY A 733 -35.97 8.05 14.69
CA GLY A 733 -37.34 8.39 14.28
C GLY A 733 -38.29 7.19 14.33
N VAL A 734 -37.94 6.10 13.66
CA VAL A 734 -38.65 4.82 13.68
C VAL A 734 -37.71 3.72 14.17
N ARG A 735 -38.20 2.85 15.07
CA ARG A 735 -37.37 1.73 15.57
C ARG A 735 -37.04 0.76 14.45
N PRO A 736 -35.74 0.47 14.19
CA PRO A 736 -35.36 -0.45 13.15
C PRO A 736 -35.68 -1.91 13.53
N ALA A 737 -35.99 -2.74 12.54
CA ALA A 737 -36.15 -4.20 12.71
C ALA A 737 -34.84 -4.88 13.08
N THR A 738 -33.71 -4.41 12.53
CA THR A 738 -32.39 -4.89 12.84
C THR A 738 -31.43 -3.72 13.06
N PHE A 739 -30.35 -3.99 13.81
CA PHE A 739 -29.35 -3.00 14.12
C PHE A 739 -27.96 -3.57 13.87
N TYR A 740 -27.14 -2.82 13.13
CA TYR A 740 -25.73 -3.10 12.89
C TYR A 740 -24.90 -1.96 13.44
N LEU A 741 -23.90 -2.31 14.25
CA LEU A 741 -22.93 -1.37 14.80
C LEU A 741 -21.52 -1.79 14.35
N ASN A 742 -20.82 -0.90 13.67
CA ASN A 742 -19.49 -1.15 13.10
C ASN A 742 -19.46 -2.49 12.32
N HIS A 743 -20.41 -2.62 11.39
CA HIS A 743 -20.61 -3.79 10.52
C HIS A 743 -21.04 -5.11 11.23
N LYS A 744 -21.21 -5.08 12.55
CA LYS A 744 -21.66 -6.25 13.31
C LYS A 744 -23.13 -6.14 13.70
N LYS A 745 -23.92 -7.18 13.42
CA LYS A 745 -25.30 -7.28 13.88
C LYS A 745 -25.31 -7.26 15.42
N THR A 746 -26.00 -6.30 15.99
CA THR A 746 -25.97 -6.01 17.43
C THR A 746 -27.40 -5.94 17.98
N ILE A 747 -27.59 -6.39 19.21
CA ILE A 747 -28.87 -6.28 19.90
C ILE A 747 -29.03 -4.82 20.36
N PRO A 748 -30.09 -4.11 19.91
CA PRO A 748 -30.28 -2.72 20.29
C PRO A 748 -30.73 -2.59 21.76
N VAL A 749 -30.12 -1.69 22.47
CA VAL A 749 -30.49 -1.33 23.85
C VAL A 749 -31.24 0.01 23.82
N TRP A 750 -32.46 0.03 24.30
CA TRP A 750 -33.32 1.19 24.24
C TRP A 750 -33.55 1.85 25.62
N SER A 751 -33.63 3.17 25.65
CA SER A 751 -34.11 3.97 26.74
C SER A 751 -35.16 4.94 26.18
N GLY A 752 -36.47 4.65 26.35
CA GLY A 752 -37.52 5.33 25.61
C GLY A 752 -37.32 5.17 24.09
N ASN A 753 -37.28 6.28 23.37
CA ASN A 753 -37.04 6.31 21.93
C ASN A 753 -35.54 6.43 21.55
N GLN A 754 -34.64 6.42 22.54
CA GLN A 754 -33.21 6.54 22.33
C GLN A 754 -32.53 5.17 22.29
N LEU A 755 -31.84 4.87 21.19
CA LEU A 755 -30.93 3.76 21.05
C LEU A 755 -29.63 4.09 21.82
N LYS A 756 -29.23 3.25 22.76
CA LYS A 756 -27.98 3.40 23.50
C LYS A 756 -26.86 2.72 22.76
N ILE A 757 -25.74 3.42 22.60
CA ILE A 757 -24.56 2.98 21.92
C ILE A 757 -23.41 3.01 22.91
N THR A 758 -22.84 1.84 23.18
CA THR A 758 -21.65 1.73 24.02
C THR A 758 -20.58 0.95 23.25
N ILE A 759 -19.44 1.59 23.02
CA ILE A 759 -18.27 0.97 22.38
C ILE A 759 -17.13 1.09 23.38
N ARG A 760 -16.51 -0.04 23.68
CA ARG A 760 -15.26 -0.10 24.43
C ARG A 760 -14.16 -0.45 23.45
N ASN A 761 -13.21 0.43 23.26
CA ASN A 761 -12.00 0.06 22.55
C ASN A 761 -11.25 -0.95 23.43
N THR A 762 -11.14 -2.19 23.01
CA THR A 762 -10.20 -3.14 23.57
C THR A 762 -8.80 -2.63 23.22
N PRO A 763 -7.90 -2.50 24.20
CA PRO A 763 -6.55 -2.03 23.99
C PRO A 763 -5.76 -2.94 23.04
#